data_6b71b6d2168923373e8727b99413f7ca
#
_entry.id   6b71b6d2168923373e8727b99413f7ca
#
_cell.length_a   1.000
_cell.length_b   1.000
_cell.length_c   1.000
_cell.angle_alpha   90.00
_cell.angle_beta   90.00
_cell.angle_gamma   90.00
#
_symmetry.space_group_name_H-M   'P 1'
#
loop_
_entity.id
_entity.type
_entity.pdbx_description
1 polymer ?
#
loop_
_entity_poly.entity_id
_entity_poly.type
_entity_poly.pdbx_seq_one_letter_code
_entity_poly.pdbx_strand_id
1 'polypeptide(L)'
;MSDDSVTSPAPALEAFCFKCRTKRAIQNPQAEFNGRGQPMTRGVCPVCGTSLFRMGETAGHAGLERPALVKREKPAQPPPAAPAGPTSAPARLPDDASAYCVKCKTRRPLGEAQAVFTARGTAAVRGVCPECGTALFRMGDAPGHAGLVKPTPAQVKAAARSKAVAQRQADQAATRAGQKAAAAQTTGSTRSGAASKSTTTDKPGAAGRTRLVIVESPAKAKTVERILGRHYRVRASVGHVRDLLRSQLSVDTEKDFRPTYRVPNEKKELVKQIKADAGQAGQIFLATDPDREGEAIAWHLMEAAAINPARVQRVVFHEITPAAVRAAFDHPRDLDMDLVNAQQTRRILDRLVGYKISPLLWNRVRSRTSAGRVQSVAVRLVVEREREIQAFRAEEYWTIEADLAQKLAAGKRSPKERPGFRARLARVRGEEANLTNEADTMGIVAGLEKSNYQVNKVKLGERRRKPAPPFTTSTLQQEASRRLSFTARQTMANAQILYEGVALGPLGDDGNVGLITYMRTDSTNVAEAAQSQTRDFIRERYGAEYVPETPPQYKTRAKGAQEAHEAIRPTSVLRTPEQVRPYLKRELFRLYELIWQRFVASQMEPALMDTVSVDIEAGPTAEERPYLLRATGVRVRFPGFLVVYEESRDEDALADSDERWLPPLQEGEWLDLLRLLPEQHFTQPPPRYTEATLVRALEENGIGRPSTYAPIISTIQQRGYVERREKRLFPTDLGFVVNDLLVKHFPDIIDVGFTAQMEEHLDRIADGEEAWVPVLRRFWEPFAHSLAQAEAGMEQVQVDNEPTGELCERCDHPLVFKHGRFGRFIACSNFPTCRNTKPILVKVGVACPQCSGELVERKTRRNRLFYGCVNYPKCDFSSWTRPLPTPCPQCGGLLTAATKTTAKCIRCGAVTPIAEEAAN
;
A
#
# COMPACT_ATOMS: atom_id res chain seq x y z
N MET A 1 -63.49 41.75 41.72
CA MET A 1 -64.24 40.53 41.87
C MET A 1 -63.96 39.64 40.69
N SER A 2 -63.54 38.44 41.03
CA SER A 2 -63.18 37.27 40.20
C SER A 2 -61.93 37.40 39.32
N ASP A 3 -60.80 36.97 39.90
CA ASP A 3 -59.60 36.47 39.30
C ASP A 3 -59.88 35.22 38.50
N ASP A 4 -59.65 35.24 37.20
CA ASP A 4 -59.50 34.06 36.39
C ASP A 4 -57.99 33.90 36.02
N SER A 5 -57.24 33.16 36.85
CA SER A 5 -55.88 32.71 36.58
C SER A 5 -55.92 31.55 35.59
N VAL A 6 -55.65 31.86 34.29
CA VAL A 6 -55.44 30.87 33.27
C VAL A 6 -54.06 30.20 33.50
N THR A 7 -54.08 28.98 34.05
CA THR A 7 -52.91 28.11 34.13
C THR A 7 -52.56 27.57 32.77
N SER A 8 -51.39 28.02 32.22
CA SER A 8 -50.82 27.43 31.00
C SER A 8 -50.56 25.94 31.19
N PRO A 9 -50.90 25.06 30.24
CA PRO A 9 -50.64 23.63 30.34
C PRO A 9 -49.13 23.39 30.30
N ALA A 10 -48.65 22.51 31.21
CA ALA A 10 -47.24 22.11 31.27
C ALA A 10 -46.75 21.55 29.92
N PRO A 11 -45.50 21.88 29.49
CA PRO A 11 -45.03 21.45 28.19
C PRO A 11 -45.02 19.94 28.07
N ALA A 12 -45.61 19.42 27.00
CA ALA A 12 -45.70 17.97 26.72
C ALA A 12 -44.29 17.34 26.63
N LEU A 13 -44.05 16.23 27.36
CA LEU A 13 -42.79 15.48 27.34
C LEU A 13 -42.60 14.85 25.97
N GLU A 14 -41.49 15.23 25.27
CA GLU A 14 -41.17 14.72 23.93
C GLU A 14 -39.94 13.79 23.93
N ALA A 15 -39.97 12.79 23.05
CA ALA A 15 -38.83 11.93 22.75
C ALA A 15 -38.73 11.63 21.23
N PHE A 16 -37.56 11.23 20.79
CA PHE A 16 -37.32 10.92 19.38
C PHE A 16 -37.85 9.53 19.02
N CYS A 17 -38.78 9.47 18.09
CA CYS A 17 -39.31 8.20 17.56
C CYS A 17 -38.45 7.70 16.40
N PHE A 18 -37.75 6.58 16.61
CA PHE A 18 -36.88 6.00 15.57
C PHE A 18 -37.62 5.49 14.34
N LYS A 19 -38.90 5.09 14.48
CA LYS A 19 -39.74 4.65 13.35
C LYS A 19 -40.28 5.82 12.53
N CYS A 20 -40.72 6.90 13.21
CA CYS A 20 -41.22 8.12 12.55
C CYS A 20 -40.13 9.11 12.17
N ARG A 21 -38.88 8.93 12.65
CA ARG A 21 -37.69 9.80 12.44
C ARG A 21 -37.89 11.26 12.85
N THR A 22 -38.73 11.53 13.85
CA THR A 22 -39.03 12.88 14.33
C THR A 22 -39.28 12.85 15.85
N LYS A 23 -39.15 13.99 16.55
CA LYS A 23 -39.57 14.15 17.95
C LYS A 23 -41.09 14.08 18.00
N ARG A 24 -41.63 13.37 19.01
CA ARG A 24 -43.04 13.21 19.25
C ARG A 24 -43.34 13.32 20.75
N ALA A 25 -44.52 13.83 21.10
CA ALA A 25 -44.98 13.77 22.48
C ALA A 25 -45.07 12.31 22.91
N ILE A 26 -44.69 12.05 24.16
CA ILE A 26 -44.78 10.70 24.76
C ILE A 26 -46.23 10.52 25.21
N GLN A 27 -46.93 9.52 24.65
CA GLN A 27 -48.27 9.13 25.11
C GLN A 27 -48.12 8.15 26.27
N ASN A 28 -48.92 8.33 27.32
CA ASN A 28 -48.88 7.54 28.55
C ASN A 28 -47.49 7.51 29.19
N PRO A 29 -46.91 8.67 29.57
CA PRO A 29 -45.57 8.75 30.10
C PRO A 29 -45.53 8.10 31.53
N GLN A 30 -44.63 7.13 31.70
CA GLN A 30 -44.32 6.49 32.99
C GLN A 30 -42.89 6.81 33.40
N ALA A 31 -42.71 7.39 34.57
CA ALA A 31 -41.39 7.65 35.14
C ALA A 31 -40.84 6.38 35.79
N GLU A 32 -39.62 6.00 35.45
CA GLU A 32 -38.95 4.81 35.98
C GLU A 32 -37.42 5.04 36.08
N PHE A 33 -36.73 4.18 36.84
CA PHE A 33 -35.27 4.17 36.86
C PHE A 33 -34.75 3.02 35.99
N ASN A 34 -33.77 3.27 35.12
CA ASN A 34 -33.14 2.22 34.35
C ASN A 34 -32.27 1.30 35.19
N GLY A 35 -31.80 0.17 34.68
CA GLY A 35 -30.97 -0.81 35.40
C GLY A 35 -29.63 -0.29 35.95
N ARG A 36 -29.33 1.02 35.73
CA ARG A 36 -28.17 1.75 36.26
C ARG A 36 -28.57 2.83 37.27
N GLY A 37 -29.82 2.85 37.70
CA GLY A 37 -30.34 3.84 38.65
C GLY A 37 -30.47 5.25 38.08
N GLN A 38 -30.49 5.42 36.75
CA GLN A 38 -30.68 6.72 36.14
C GLN A 38 -32.14 6.96 35.82
N PRO A 39 -32.71 8.15 36.09
CA PRO A 39 -34.13 8.45 35.83
C PRO A 39 -34.41 8.48 34.33
N MET A 40 -35.51 7.86 33.93
CA MET A 40 -36.00 7.85 32.57
C MET A 40 -37.54 7.83 32.55
N THR A 41 -38.13 8.43 31.51
CA THR A 41 -39.56 8.38 31.25
C THR A 41 -39.81 7.55 30.01
N ARG A 42 -40.66 6.54 30.13
CA ARG A 42 -41.06 5.65 29.05
C ARG A 42 -42.51 5.91 28.68
N GLY A 43 -42.86 5.69 27.41
CA GLY A 43 -44.21 5.71 26.89
C GLY A 43 -44.24 5.31 25.40
N VAL A 44 -45.29 5.63 24.68
CA VAL A 44 -45.44 5.21 23.28
C VAL A 44 -45.63 6.40 22.35
N CYS A 45 -45.20 6.20 21.11
CA CYS A 45 -45.42 7.18 20.05
C CYS A 45 -46.90 7.19 19.62
N PRO A 46 -47.59 8.33 19.63
CA PRO A 46 -49.03 8.40 19.29
C PRO A 46 -49.32 8.07 17.82
N VAL A 47 -48.29 8.13 16.97
CA VAL A 47 -48.45 7.90 15.52
C VAL A 47 -48.20 6.45 15.12
N CYS A 48 -47.23 5.76 15.73
CA CYS A 48 -46.78 4.44 15.29
C CYS A 48 -46.71 3.38 16.38
N GLY A 49 -47.09 3.68 17.60
CA GLY A 49 -47.12 2.76 18.71
C GLY A 49 -45.73 2.30 19.23
N THR A 50 -44.63 2.82 18.67
CA THR A 50 -43.27 2.44 19.09
C THR A 50 -42.92 3.01 20.46
N SER A 51 -42.32 2.20 21.36
CA SER A 51 -41.87 2.67 22.65
C SER A 51 -40.87 3.84 22.51
N LEU A 52 -41.15 4.90 23.26
CA LEU A 52 -40.29 6.09 23.37
C LEU A 52 -39.64 6.16 24.73
N PHE A 53 -38.44 6.66 24.78
CA PHE A 53 -37.69 6.82 26.03
C PHE A 53 -37.03 8.20 26.08
N ARG A 54 -37.16 8.88 27.21
CA ARG A 54 -36.46 10.14 27.49
C ARG A 54 -35.64 9.96 28.75
N MET A 55 -34.36 10.23 28.69
CA MET A 55 -33.46 10.21 29.86
C MET A 55 -33.55 11.55 30.56
N GLY A 56 -33.52 11.50 31.89
CA GLY A 56 -33.56 12.68 32.74
C GLY A 56 -34.74 12.66 33.72
N GLU A 57 -34.63 13.43 34.79
CA GLU A 57 -35.63 13.55 35.86
C GLU A 57 -36.81 14.37 35.38
N THR A 58 -38.03 13.94 35.75
CA THR A 58 -39.29 14.62 35.45
C THR A 58 -40.12 14.65 36.70
N ALA A 59 -41.17 15.50 36.80
CA ALA A 59 -42.06 15.56 37.97
C ALA A 59 -42.63 14.20 38.37
N GLY A 60 -42.78 13.26 37.41
CA GLY A 60 -43.25 11.90 37.71
C GLY A 60 -42.27 11.02 38.48
N HIS A 61 -41.01 11.44 38.71
CA HIS A 61 -40.05 10.71 39.55
C HIS A 61 -40.13 11.15 41.00
N ALA A 62 -40.90 12.19 41.35
CA ALA A 62 -41.11 12.64 42.75
C ALA A 62 -41.85 11.51 43.46
N GLY A 63 -41.24 10.94 44.52
CA GLY A 63 -41.79 9.84 45.32
C GLY A 63 -41.42 8.43 44.88
N LEU A 64 -40.67 8.25 43.78
CA LEU A 64 -40.14 6.93 43.39
C LEU A 64 -38.77 6.67 44.08
N GLU A 65 -38.69 5.55 44.82
CA GLU A 65 -37.41 5.15 45.41
C GLU A 65 -36.37 4.81 44.35
N ARG A 66 -35.19 5.45 44.46
CA ARG A 66 -34.05 5.17 43.59
C ARG A 66 -33.43 3.81 43.98
N PRO A 67 -33.39 2.81 43.08
CA PRO A 67 -32.81 1.50 43.43
C PRO A 67 -31.36 1.69 43.87
N ALA A 68 -31.01 1.15 45.06
CA ALA A 68 -29.66 1.14 45.55
C ALA A 68 -28.73 0.40 44.54
N LEU A 69 -27.57 0.99 44.22
CA LEU A 69 -26.57 0.34 43.39
C LEU A 69 -26.03 -0.92 44.11
N VAL A 70 -26.67 -2.05 43.89
CA VAL A 70 -26.15 -3.35 44.28
C VAL A 70 -24.93 -3.62 43.40
N LYS A 71 -23.74 -3.54 43.99
CA LYS A 71 -22.54 -4.12 43.39
C LYS A 71 -22.84 -5.59 43.20
N ARG A 72 -23.10 -6.01 41.96
CA ARG A 72 -23.19 -7.43 41.62
C ARG A 72 -21.81 -8.04 41.88
N GLU A 73 -21.66 -8.69 43.00
CA GLU A 73 -20.69 -9.76 43.17
C GLU A 73 -21.01 -10.81 42.09
N LYS A 74 -20.00 -11.22 41.35
CA LYS A 74 -20.14 -12.31 40.38
C LYS A 74 -20.64 -13.53 41.17
N PRO A 75 -21.78 -14.14 40.78
CA PRO A 75 -22.14 -15.43 41.35
C PRO A 75 -20.99 -16.41 41.06
N ALA A 76 -20.53 -17.09 42.10
CA ALA A 76 -19.64 -18.23 41.99
C ALA A 76 -20.25 -19.19 40.96
N GLN A 77 -19.51 -19.52 39.92
CA GLN A 77 -19.93 -20.52 38.95
C GLN A 77 -20.09 -21.85 39.69
N PRO A 78 -21.24 -22.53 39.55
CA PRO A 78 -21.33 -23.91 39.97
C PRO A 78 -20.32 -24.75 39.18
N PRO A 79 -19.77 -25.81 39.73
CA PRO A 79 -18.84 -26.68 39.04
C PRO A 79 -19.49 -27.18 37.74
N PRO A 80 -18.72 -27.36 36.65
CA PRO A 80 -19.27 -27.80 35.39
C PRO A 80 -19.98 -29.13 35.58
N ALA A 81 -21.27 -29.15 35.31
CA ALA A 81 -22.02 -30.38 35.22
C ALA A 81 -21.38 -31.28 34.18
N ALA A 82 -21.13 -32.52 34.52
CA ALA A 82 -20.67 -33.56 33.61
C ALA A 82 -21.55 -33.57 32.34
N PRO A 83 -20.99 -33.79 31.15
CA PRO A 83 -21.78 -33.80 29.93
C PRO A 83 -22.81 -34.93 30.05
N ALA A 84 -24.08 -34.56 29.97
CA ALA A 84 -25.15 -35.55 29.85
C ALA A 84 -24.87 -36.36 28.60
N GLY A 85 -24.72 -37.66 28.75
CA GLY A 85 -24.52 -38.60 27.66
C GLY A 85 -25.69 -38.57 26.67
N PRO A 86 -25.46 -38.92 25.43
CA PRO A 86 -26.47 -38.91 24.39
C PRO A 86 -27.51 -40.00 24.66
N THR A 87 -28.72 -39.58 24.99
CA THR A 87 -29.90 -40.47 25.00
C THR A 87 -30.49 -40.45 23.59
N SER A 88 -29.91 -41.26 22.73
CA SER A 88 -30.45 -41.96 21.57
C SER A 88 -29.30 -42.44 20.68
N ALA A 89 -29.30 -43.70 20.29
CA ALA A 89 -28.30 -44.24 19.39
C ALA A 89 -28.26 -43.46 18.08
N PRO A 90 -27.05 -43.08 17.57
CA PRO A 90 -26.95 -42.31 16.33
C PRO A 90 -27.44 -43.20 15.18
N ALA A 91 -28.33 -42.65 14.35
CA ALA A 91 -28.77 -43.29 13.12
C ALA A 91 -27.53 -43.55 12.23
N ARG A 92 -27.27 -44.78 11.87
CA ARG A 92 -26.22 -45.16 10.91
C ARG A 92 -26.47 -44.47 9.58
N LEU A 93 -25.46 -43.75 9.11
CA LEU A 93 -25.46 -43.13 7.78
C LEU A 93 -25.18 -44.20 6.69
N PRO A 94 -25.64 -43.98 5.43
CA PRO A 94 -25.35 -44.88 4.31
C PRO A 94 -23.84 -45.13 4.15
N ASP A 95 -23.49 -46.34 3.81
CA ASP A 95 -22.08 -46.82 3.67
C ASP A 95 -21.29 -46.14 2.50
N ASP A 96 -21.92 -45.25 1.73
CA ASP A 96 -21.33 -44.55 0.60
C ASP A 96 -20.63 -43.21 0.96
N ALA A 97 -20.69 -42.76 2.20
CA ALA A 97 -20.08 -41.52 2.61
C ALA A 97 -18.55 -41.57 2.56
N SER A 98 -17.94 -40.87 1.61
CA SER A 98 -16.48 -40.84 1.44
C SER A 98 -15.92 -39.39 1.59
N ALA A 99 -14.67 -39.29 2.07
CA ALA A 99 -13.94 -38.05 2.15
C ALA A 99 -12.46 -38.22 1.76
N TYR A 100 -11.79 -37.13 1.42
CA TYR A 100 -10.38 -37.16 1.05
C TYR A 100 -9.49 -37.27 2.29
N CYS A 101 -8.68 -38.34 2.36
CA CYS A 101 -7.70 -38.51 3.43
C CYS A 101 -6.38 -37.84 3.05
N VAL A 102 -5.98 -36.83 3.82
CA VAL A 102 -4.75 -36.05 3.56
C VAL A 102 -3.48 -36.91 3.75
N LYS A 103 -3.53 -37.91 4.66
CA LYS A 103 -2.40 -38.82 4.92
C LYS A 103 -2.25 -39.88 3.83
N CYS A 104 -3.36 -40.47 3.38
CA CYS A 104 -3.37 -41.47 2.31
C CYS A 104 -3.38 -40.87 0.90
N LYS A 105 -3.56 -39.55 0.77
CA LYS A 105 -3.64 -38.81 -0.52
C LYS A 105 -4.71 -39.35 -1.51
N THR A 106 -5.79 -39.91 -0.99
CA THR A 106 -6.88 -40.52 -1.80
C THR A 106 -8.22 -40.37 -1.09
N ARG A 107 -9.34 -40.52 -1.83
CA ARG A 107 -10.67 -40.60 -1.23
C ARG A 107 -10.86 -41.96 -0.59
N ARG A 108 -11.39 -41.94 0.65
CA ARG A 108 -11.66 -43.11 1.45
C ARG A 108 -13.08 -43.09 2.02
N PRO A 109 -13.72 -44.22 2.24
CA PRO A 109 -14.97 -44.29 2.97
C PRO A 109 -14.76 -43.79 4.41
N LEU A 110 -15.80 -43.22 5.00
CA LEU A 110 -15.80 -42.71 6.38
C LEU A 110 -16.13 -43.87 7.30
N GLY A 111 -15.12 -44.42 7.99
CA GLY A 111 -15.35 -45.36 9.09
C GLY A 111 -16.02 -44.63 10.28
N GLU A 112 -17.00 -45.28 10.93
CA GLU A 112 -17.76 -44.71 12.05
C GLU A 112 -18.37 -43.33 11.76
N ALA A 113 -19.01 -43.18 10.62
CA ALA A 113 -19.54 -41.93 10.14
C ALA A 113 -20.67 -41.39 11.05
N GLN A 114 -20.54 -40.14 11.51
CA GLN A 114 -21.50 -39.45 12.36
C GLN A 114 -21.85 -38.09 11.76
N ALA A 115 -23.15 -37.73 11.75
CA ALA A 115 -23.61 -36.41 11.40
C ALA A 115 -23.32 -35.42 12.55
N VAL A 116 -22.70 -34.28 12.25
CA VAL A 116 -22.33 -33.29 13.25
C VAL A 116 -22.48 -31.87 12.70
N PHE A 117 -22.66 -30.88 13.56
CA PHE A 117 -22.50 -29.50 13.19
C PHE A 117 -21.08 -29.03 13.55
N THR A 118 -20.40 -28.40 12.61
CA THR A 118 -19.08 -27.81 12.86
C THR A 118 -19.18 -26.68 13.89
N ALA A 119 -18.04 -26.27 14.46
CA ALA A 119 -17.97 -25.11 15.36
C ALA A 119 -18.51 -23.79 14.74
N ARG A 120 -18.82 -23.76 13.42
CA ARG A 120 -19.43 -22.63 12.73
C ARG A 120 -20.93 -22.84 12.43
N GLY A 121 -21.52 -23.91 12.93
CA GLY A 121 -22.93 -24.26 12.71
C GLY A 121 -23.23 -24.80 11.31
N THR A 122 -22.20 -25.23 10.57
CA THR A 122 -22.37 -25.87 9.24
C THR A 122 -22.47 -27.37 9.40
N ALA A 123 -23.43 -27.98 8.72
CA ALA A 123 -23.62 -29.42 8.73
C ALA A 123 -22.40 -30.14 8.12
N ALA A 124 -21.96 -31.24 8.71
CA ALA A 124 -20.85 -32.04 8.24
C ALA A 124 -20.99 -33.49 8.74
N VAL A 125 -20.40 -34.42 8.03
CA VAL A 125 -20.23 -35.82 8.47
C VAL A 125 -18.78 -36.00 8.90
N ARG A 126 -18.58 -36.50 10.11
CA ARG A 126 -17.26 -36.82 10.68
C ARG A 126 -17.10 -38.32 10.72
N GLY A 127 -15.92 -38.81 10.39
CA GLY A 127 -15.55 -40.22 10.54
C GLY A 127 -14.03 -40.38 10.59
N VAL A 128 -13.55 -41.61 10.56
CA VAL A 128 -12.12 -41.91 10.53
C VAL A 128 -11.75 -42.66 9.25
N CYS A 129 -10.53 -42.45 8.78
CA CYS A 129 -10.00 -43.25 7.67
C CYS A 129 -9.74 -44.66 8.13
N PRO A 130 -10.35 -45.71 7.51
CA PRO A 130 -10.20 -47.09 7.97
C PRO A 130 -8.76 -47.61 7.86
N GLU A 131 -7.93 -47.01 6.99
CA GLU A 131 -6.55 -47.49 6.78
C GLU A 131 -5.52 -46.80 7.69
N CYS A 132 -5.68 -45.49 7.98
CA CYS A 132 -4.65 -44.74 8.71
C CYS A 132 -5.17 -44.07 10.00
N GLY A 133 -6.42 -44.26 10.38
CA GLY A 133 -7.02 -43.67 11.59
C GLY A 133 -7.19 -42.15 11.57
N THR A 134 -6.85 -41.46 10.45
CA THR A 134 -6.96 -39.98 10.38
C THR A 134 -8.42 -39.57 10.36
N ALA A 135 -8.79 -38.56 11.21
CA ALA A 135 -10.13 -38.02 11.22
C ALA A 135 -10.47 -37.37 9.86
N LEU A 136 -11.57 -37.77 9.28
CA LEU A 136 -12.08 -37.26 8.00
C LEU A 136 -13.34 -36.44 8.22
N PHE A 137 -13.55 -35.43 7.39
CA PHE A 137 -14.73 -34.58 7.39
C PHE A 137 -15.26 -34.39 5.96
N ARG A 138 -16.57 -34.62 5.80
CA ARG A 138 -17.32 -34.22 4.60
C ARG A 138 -18.29 -33.12 4.96
N MET A 139 -18.19 -31.98 4.28
CA MET A 139 -19.10 -30.86 4.48
C MET A 139 -20.39 -31.09 3.71
N GLY A 140 -21.52 -30.76 4.30
CA GLY A 140 -22.85 -30.84 3.73
C GLY A 140 -23.85 -31.57 4.63
N ASP A 141 -25.14 -31.45 4.30
CA ASP A 141 -26.23 -32.13 4.96
C ASP A 141 -26.24 -33.64 4.61
N ALA A 142 -26.61 -34.45 5.58
CA ALA A 142 -26.80 -35.87 5.44
C ALA A 142 -28.06 -36.31 6.25
N PRO A 143 -28.71 -37.43 5.93
CA PRO A 143 -29.91 -37.88 6.63
C PRO A 143 -29.80 -37.93 8.14
N GLY A 144 -28.64 -38.20 8.69
CA GLY A 144 -28.37 -38.19 10.13
C GLY A 144 -28.43 -36.79 10.80
N HIS A 145 -28.60 -35.69 10.07
CA HIS A 145 -28.84 -34.36 10.66
C HIS A 145 -30.30 -34.13 11.01
N ALA A 146 -31.22 -34.95 10.50
CA ALA A 146 -32.64 -34.92 10.88
C ALA A 146 -32.75 -35.30 12.38
N GLY A 147 -33.16 -34.33 13.21
CA GLY A 147 -33.24 -34.47 14.67
C GLY A 147 -32.08 -33.89 15.47
N LEU A 148 -30.97 -33.44 14.81
CA LEU A 148 -29.91 -32.71 15.50
C LEU A 148 -30.24 -31.21 15.61
N VAL A 149 -30.14 -30.64 16.81
CA VAL A 149 -30.37 -29.20 17.00
C VAL A 149 -29.18 -28.40 16.49
N LYS A 150 -29.44 -27.54 15.49
CA LYS A 150 -28.44 -26.63 14.94
C LYS A 150 -28.00 -25.61 15.99
N PRO A 151 -26.69 -25.46 16.30
CA PRO A 151 -26.25 -24.52 17.31
C PRO A 151 -26.57 -23.08 16.92
N THR A 152 -27.04 -22.28 17.86
CA THR A 152 -27.34 -20.89 17.68
C THR A 152 -26.08 -20.05 17.48
N PRO A 153 -26.16 -18.87 16.82
CA PRO A 153 -24.99 -17.99 16.64
C PRO A 153 -24.30 -17.58 17.95
N ALA A 154 -25.03 -17.54 19.06
CA ALA A 154 -24.50 -17.28 20.40
C ALA A 154 -23.66 -18.45 20.93
N GLN A 155 -24.13 -19.67 20.75
CA GLN A 155 -23.42 -20.91 21.13
C GLN A 155 -22.18 -21.12 20.28
N VAL A 156 -22.24 -20.82 18.98
CA VAL A 156 -21.07 -20.85 18.07
C VAL A 156 -19.99 -19.85 18.52
N LYS A 157 -20.38 -18.62 18.94
CA LYS A 157 -19.45 -17.62 19.47
C LYS A 157 -18.86 -18.02 20.83
N ALA A 158 -19.65 -18.67 21.70
CA ALA A 158 -19.18 -19.15 22.97
C ALA A 158 -18.18 -20.30 22.83
N ALA A 159 -18.44 -21.27 21.95
CA ALA A 159 -17.53 -22.37 21.64
C ALA A 159 -16.22 -21.90 20.99
N ALA A 160 -16.24 -20.85 20.16
CA ALA A 160 -15.04 -20.25 19.59
C ALA A 160 -14.20 -19.52 20.66
N ARG A 161 -14.84 -18.89 21.66
CA ARG A 161 -14.13 -18.25 22.78
C ARG A 161 -13.49 -19.26 23.72
N SER A 162 -14.17 -20.35 24.07
CA SER A 162 -13.61 -21.40 24.92
C SER A 162 -12.44 -22.12 24.25
N LYS A 163 -12.52 -22.38 22.95
CA LYS A 163 -11.40 -22.96 22.18
C LYS A 163 -10.17 -22.05 22.14
N ALA A 164 -10.37 -20.73 21.99
CA ALA A 164 -9.28 -19.75 22.04
C ALA A 164 -8.62 -19.63 23.42
N VAL A 165 -9.40 -19.80 24.48
CA VAL A 165 -8.89 -19.82 25.88
C VAL A 165 -8.11 -21.11 26.13
N ALA A 166 -8.63 -22.28 25.72
CA ALA A 166 -7.95 -23.56 25.84
C ALA A 166 -6.62 -23.61 25.06
N GLN A 167 -6.60 -23.04 23.85
CA GLN A 167 -5.37 -22.93 23.06
C GLN A 167 -4.31 -22.04 23.74
N ARG A 168 -4.71 -20.90 24.31
CA ARG A 168 -3.81 -20.04 25.09
C ARG A 168 -3.26 -20.71 26.34
N GLN A 169 -4.07 -21.53 27.01
CA GLN A 169 -3.64 -22.32 28.17
C GLN A 169 -2.67 -23.45 27.77
N ALA A 170 -2.91 -24.11 26.64
CA ALA A 170 -2.02 -25.13 26.09
C ALA A 170 -0.66 -24.51 25.66
N ASP A 171 -0.68 -23.34 25.01
CA ASP A 171 0.54 -22.62 24.61
C ASP A 171 1.34 -22.14 25.84
N GLN A 172 0.66 -21.72 26.91
CA GLN A 172 1.30 -21.36 28.19
C GLN A 172 1.87 -22.58 28.92
N ALA A 173 1.19 -23.72 28.85
CA ALA A 173 1.70 -24.99 29.44
C ALA A 173 2.92 -25.51 28.67
N ALA A 174 2.90 -25.44 27.33
CA ALA A 174 4.05 -25.79 26.50
C ALA A 174 5.27 -24.88 26.77
N THR A 175 5.05 -23.58 26.97
CA THR A 175 6.11 -22.64 27.34
C THR A 175 6.70 -22.94 28.72
N ARG A 176 5.85 -23.33 29.71
CA ARG A 176 6.33 -23.75 31.05
C ARG A 176 7.05 -25.10 31.03
N ALA A 177 6.65 -26.03 30.17
CA ALA A 177 7.32 -27.32 30.00
C ALA A 177 8.70 -27.13 29.34
N GLY A 178 8.82 -26.27 28.35
CA GLY A 178 10.07 -25.90 27.72
C GLY A 178 11.06 -25.23 28.69
N GLN A 179 10.54 -24.36 29.58
CA GLN A 179 11.35 -23.74 30.64
C GLN A 179 11.82 -24.72 31.71
N LYS A 180 11.02 -25.75 32.05
CA LYS A 180 11.45 -26.84 32.96
C LYS A 180 12.48 -27.78 32.33
N ALA A 181 12.37 -28.08 31.04
CA ALA A 181 13.35 -28.89 30.32
C ALA A 181 14.71 -28.18 30.18
N ALA A 182 14.72 -26.87 29.97
CA ALA A 182 15.94 -26.05 29.94
C ALA A 182 16.62 -25.94 31.30
N ALA A 183 15.86 -25.96 32.41
CA ALA A 183 16.40 -25.95 33.78
C ALA A 183 16.98 -27.32 34.22
N ALA A 184 16.55 -28.42 33.57
CA ALA A 184 17.02 -29.77 33.91
C ALA A 184 18.33 -30.17 33.18
N GLN A 185 18.73 -29.43 32.17
CA GLN A 185 19.99 -29.69 31.42
C GLN A 185 21.20 -28.93 31.95
N THR A 186 21.09 -28.13 33.03
CA THR A 186 22.18 -27.35 33.61
C THR A 186 22.75 -27.93 34.93
N THR A 187 22.38 -29.18 35.31
CA THR A 187 22.98 -29.84 36.47
C THR A 187 23.71 -31.10 36.06
N GLY A 188 24.98 -30.94 35.66
CA GLY A 188 25.81 -32.11 35.38
C GLY A 188 27.14 -31.77 34.73
N SER A 189 28.02 -31.08 35.41
CA SER A 189 29.47 -31.26 35.25
C SER A 189 30.19 -30.59 36.43
N THR A 190 30.77 -31.44 37.29
CA THR A 190 31.62 -31.03 38.42
C THR A 190 33.07 -31.28 38.10
N ARG A 191 33.89 -30.38 38.68
CA ARG A 191 35.37 -30.48 39.02
C ARG A 191 36.35 -30.12 37.88
N SER A 192 37.36 -29.31 38.06
CA SER A 192 38.23 -29.02 39.24
C SER A 192 39.19 -27.88 38.89
N GLY A 193 39.68 -27.14 39.87
CA GLY A 193 40.88 -26.27 39.65
C GLY A 193 40.92 -24.97 40.48
N ALA A 194 41.40 -25.09 41.69
CA ALA A 194 42.19 -24.23 42.60
C ALA A 194 42.34 -22.72 42.38
N ALA A 195 41.84 -21.99 43.35
CA ALA A 195 42.41 -20.94 44.18
C ALA A 195 43.31 -19.82 43.61
N SER A 196 42.82 -18.58 43.72
CA SER A 196 43.58 -17.55 44.47
C SER A 196 42.63 -16.47 45.00
N LYS A 197 42.73 -16.21 46.29
CA LYS A 197 42.04 -15.15 47.05
C LYS A 197 42.69 -13.81 46.75
N SER A 198 41.90 -12.80 46.38
CA SER A 198 42.23 -11.42 46.75
C SER A 198 40.93 -10.79 47.32
N THR A 199 41.00 -10.45 48.57
CA THR A 199 40.07 -9.73 49.37
C THR A 199 40.07 -8.27 49.00
N THR A 200 38.93 -7.78 48.45
CA THR A 200 38.57 -6.38 48.61
C THR A 200 37.12 -6.33 49.01
N THR A 201 36.93 -5.80 50.19
CA THR A 201 35.65 -5.50 50.84
C THR A 201 34.96 -4.39 50.07
N ASP A 202 33.84 -4.69 49.37
CA ASP A 202 32.89 -3.67 48.99
C ASP A 202 31.49 -4.09 49.45
N LYS A 203 30.82 -3.13 50.10
CA LYS A 203 29.48 -3.27 50.70
C LYS A 203 28.42 -3.63 49.68
N PRO A 204 27.40 -4.44 49.98
CA PRO A 204 26.24 -4.64 49.11
C PRO A 204 25.32 -3.42 49.20
N GLY A 205 25.44 -2.52 48.22
CA GLY A 205 24.58 -1.36 48.07
C GLY A 205 24.13 -1.22 46.63
N ALA A 206 22.81 -1.33 46.40
CA ALA A 206 22.04 -1.11 45.19
C ALA A 206 22.00 -2.29 44.19
N ALA A 207 20.91 -3.09 44.30
CA ALA A 207 20.37 -3.88 43.19
C ALA A 207 20.31 -2.99 41.94
N GLY A 208 21.07 -3.34 40.87
CA GLY A 208 21.24 -2.54 39.66
C GLY A 208 19.87 -2.25 39.07
N ARG A 209 19.47 -0.96 39.03
CA ARG A 209 18.20 -0.53 38.45
C ARG A 209 18.18 -0.89 36.97
N THR A 210 17.20 -1.68 36.55
CA THR A 210 17.03 -2.14 35.16
C THR A 210 16.88 -0.92 34.24
N ARG A 211 17.58 -0.90 33.10
CA ARG A 211 17.41 0.12 32.04
C ARG A 211 16.24 -0.26 31.16
N LEU A 212 15.28 0.66 30.96
CA LEU A 212 14.12 0.46 30.08
C LEU A 212 14.36 1.12 28.75
N VAL A 213 14.18 0.38 27.64
CA VAL A 213 14.22 0.88 26.27
C VAL A 213 12.83 0.75 25.67
N ILE A 214 12.32 1.82 25.05
CA ILE A 214 11.02 1.81 24.37
C ILE A 214 11.23 2.10 22.90
N VAL A 215 10.78 1.17 22.04
CA VAL A 215 10.81 1.25 20.57
C VAL A 215 9.38 1.20 20.01
N GLU A 216 9.22 1.37 18.69
CA GLU A 216 7.89 1.44 18.07
C GLU A 216 7.26 0.09 17.83
N SER A 217 8.04 -0.91 17.41
CA SER A 217 7.52 -2.20 16.96
C SER A 217 8.04 -3.39 17.75
N PRO A 218 7.26 -4.48 17.85
CA PRO A 218 7.71 -5.71 18.49
C PRO A 218 8.89 -6.40 17.78
N ALA A 219 9.03 -6.21 16.45
CA ALA A 219 10.15 -6.76 15.69
C ALA A 219 11.44 -6.03 16.04
N LYS A 220 11.44 -4.68 16.01
CA LYS A 220 12.54 -3.82 16.45
C LYS A 220 12.93 -4.12 17.91
N ALA A 221 11.92 -4.32 18.79
CA ALA A 221 12.17 -4.65 20.19
C ALA A 221 13.01 -5.92 20.35
N LYS A 222 12.67 -7.00 19.64
CA LYS A 222 13.42 -8.27 19.69
C LYS A 222 14.86 -8.11 19.20
N THR A 223 15.05 -7.37 18.11
CA THR A 223 16.37 -7.15 17.52
C THR A 223 17.25 -6.33 18.47
N VAL A 224 16.72 -5.21 18.99
CA VAL A 224 17.45 -4.30 19.89
C VAL A 224 17.73 -4.96 21.26
N GLU A 225 16.77 -5.71 21.83
CA GLU A 225 16.96 -6.43 23.11
C GLU A 225 18.10 -7.43 23.04
N ARG A 226 18.25 -8.16 21.93
CA ARG A 226 19.37 -9.08 21.70
C ARG A 226 20.71 -8.35 21.63
N ILE A 227 20.76 -7.20 20.93
CA ILE A 227 21.99 -6.42 20.78
C ILE A 227 22.48 -5.83 22.11
N LEU A 228 21.54 -5.33 22.93
CA LEU A 228 21.84 -4.65 24.19
C LEU A 228 22.07 -5.62 25.36
N GLY A 229 21.49 -6.84 25.29
CA GLY A 229 21.68 -7.88 26.31
C GLY A 229 20.87 -7.68 27.60
N ARG A 230 21.21 -8.45 28.64
CA ARG A 230 20.37 -8.68 29.84
C ARG A 230 20.16 -7.46 30.75
N HIS A 231 20.97 -6.43 30.64
CA HIS A 231 20.86 -5.22 31.47
C HIS A 231 19.77 -4.26 31.00
N TYR A 232 19.22 -4.50 29.81
CA TYR A 232 18.19 -3.70 29.19
C TYR A 232 16.88 -4.50 29.04
N ARG A 233 15.79 -3.87 29.41
CA ARG A 233 14.43 -4.38 29.15
C ARG A 233 13.83 -3.59 27.99
N VAL A 234 13.55 -4.24 26.87
CA VAL A 234 13.01 -3.55 25.70
C VAL A 234 11.47 -3.75 25.60
N ARG A 235 10.76 -2.67 25.32
CA ARG A 235 9.29 -2.64 25.12
C ARG A 235 8.92 -1.98 23.82
N ALA A 236 7.82 -2.44 23.22
CA ALA A 236 7.27 -1.82 22.01
C ALA A 236 6.02 -1.01 22.33
N SER A 237 5.92 0.23 21.81
CA SER A 237 4.72 1.09 21.90
C SER A 237 3.63 0.69 20.91
N VAL A 238 3.99 -0.06 19.86
CA VAL A 238 3.09 -0.42 18.74
C VAL A 238 2.51 0.84 18.08
N GLY A 239 3.37 1.81 17.74
CA GLY A 239 3.01 3.12 17.19
C GLY A 239 2.56 4.13 18.25
N HIS A 240 1.82 5.17 17.83
CA HIS A 240 1.33 6.23 18.74
C HIS A 240 0.46 5.70 19.88
N VAL A 241 0.67 6.22 21.09
CA VAL A 241 -0.08 5.88 22.29
C VAL A 241 -1.11 6.95 22.67
N ARG A 242 -1.02 8.16 22.14
CA ARG A 242 -1.99 9.27 22.27
C ARG A 242 -2.37 9.80 20.89
N ASP A 243 -3.61 10.25 20.72
CA ASP A 243 -4.06 10.94 19.50
C ASP A 243 -5.22 11.89 19.83
N LEU A 244 -5.55 12.79 18.90
CA LEU A 244 -6.73 13.64 18.92
C LEU A 244 -8.01 12.75 18.84
N LEU A 245 -9.07 13.10 19.54
CA LEU A 245 -10.33 12.34 19.49
C LEU A 245 -10.93 12.36 18.08
N ARG A 246 -11.40 11.21 17.62
CA ARG A 246 -12.03 11.07 16.29
C ARG A 246 -13.41 11.75 16.19
N SER A 247 -14.11 11.86 17.33
CA SER A 247 -15.48 12.38 17.41
C SER A 247 -15.58 13.91 17.59
N GLN A 248 -14.45 14.59 17.81
CA GLN A 248 -14.38 16.03 18.08
C GLN A 248 -13.20 16.65 17.36
N LEU A 249 -13.23 17.96 17.14
CA LEU A 249 -12.10 18.68 16.54
C LEU A 249 -10.83 18.50 17.37
N SER A 250 -10.95 18.57 18.70
CA SER A 250 -9.87 18.39 19.68
C SER A 250 -8.70 19.38 19.51
N VAL A 251 -8.95 20.52 18.88
CA VAL A 251 -8.03 21.64 18.70
C VAL A 251 -8.80 22.90 19.08
N ASP A 252 -8.28 23.68 19.99
CA ASP A 252 -8.87 24.96 20.42
C ASP A 252 -8.26 26.08 19.55
N THR A 253 -9.02 26.55 18.56
CA THR A 253 -8.56 27.56 17.59
C THR A 253 -8.46 28.97 18.19
N GLU A 254 -9.08 29.22 19.34
CA GLU A 254 -9.03 30.52 20.06
C GLU A 254 -7.87 30.59 21.05
N LYS A 255 -7.39 29.43 21.54
CA LYS A 255 -6.27 29.32 22.48
C LYS A 255 -5.04 28.71 21.81
N ASP A 256 -4.43 29.46 20.90
CA ASP A 256 -3.18 29.10 20.21
C ASP A 256 -3.16 27.68 19.65
N PHE A 257 -4.29 27.24 19.10
CA PHE A 257 -4.44 25.91 18.49
C PHE A 257 -4.11 24.75 19.43
N ARG A 258 -4.30 24.94 20.72
CA ARG A 258 -3.96 23.92 21.75
C ARG A 258 -4.67 22.61 21.49
N PRO A 259 -3.92 21.52 21.24
CA PRO A 259 -4.52 20.21 21.00
C PRO A 259 -4.91 19.52 22.29
N THR A 260 -6.03 18.77 22.25
CA THR A 260 -6.47 17.89 23.34
C THR A 260 -6.22 16.44 22.95
N TYR A 261 -5.12 15.89 23.45
CA TYR A 261 -4.76 14.49 23.23
C TYR A 261 -5.41 13.54 24.24
N ARG A 262 -5.71 12.32 23.78
CA ARG A 262 -6.21 11.24 24.65
C ARG A 262 -5.57 9.90 24.28
N VAL A 263 -5.42 9.02 25.28
CA VAL A 263 -5.00 7.64 25.07
C VAL A 263 -6.21 6.84 24.56
N PRO A 264 -6.16 6.26 23.35
CA PRO A 264 -7.22 5.40 22.82
C PRO A 264 -7.48 4.20 23.74
N ASN A 265 -8.72 3.70 23.79
CA ASN A 265 -9.09 2.61 24.69
C ASN A 265 -8.25 1.34 24.47
N GLU A 266 -7.91 1.05 23.22
CA GLU A 266 -7.07 -0.09 22.84
C GLU A 266 -5.62 0.04 23.31
N LYS A 267 -5.15 1.25 23.63
CA LYS A 267 -3.78 1.54 24.10
C LYS A 267 -3.66 1.67 25.62
N LYS A 268 -4.77 1.77 26.36
CA LYS A 268 -4.75 2.02 27.81
C LYS A 268 -3.97 0.96 28.58
N GLU A 269 -4.15 -0.33 28.25
CA GLU A 269 -3.45 -1.41 28.93
C GLU A 269 -1.95 -1.39 28.64
N LEU A 270 -1.57 -1.10 27.39
CA LEU A 270 -0.17 -0.94 27.00
C LEU A 270 0.49 0.21 27.77
N VAL A 271 -0.16 1.38 27.82
CA VAL A 271 0.36 2.55 28.56
C VAL A 271 0.50 2.23 30.04
N LYS A 272 -0.45 1.50 30.65
CA LYS A 272 -0.37 1.06 32.03
C LYS A 272 0.83 0.16 32.29
N GLN A 273 1.12 -0.78 31.37
CA GLN A 273 2.29 -1.65 31.45
C GLN A 273 3.60 -0.86 31.30
N ILE A 274 3.68 0.07 30.35
CA ILE A 274 4.85 0.95 30.15
C ILE A 274 5.08 1.81 31.41
N LYS A 275 4.02 2.38 31.99
CA LYS A 275 4.10 3.16 33.23
C LYS A 275 4.65 2.34 34.39
N ALA A 276 4.20 1.10 34.56
CA ALA A 276 4.68 0.19 35.59
C ALA A 276 6.16 -0.16 35.40
N ASP A 277 6.57 -0.48 34.16
CA ASP A 277 7.97 -0.78 33.83
C ASP A 277 8.87 0.46 34.03
N ALA A 278 8.40 1.66 33.65
CA ALA A 278 9.11 2.94 33.84
C ALA A 278 9.27 3.28 35.33
N GLY A 279 8.30 2.91 36.19
CA GLY A 279 8.38 3.07 37.64
C GLY A 279 9.51 2.25 38.26
N GLN A 280 9.81 1.09 37.72
CA GLN A 280 10.86 0.18 38.19
C GLN A 280 12.24 0.49 37.59
N ALA A 281 12.30 1.12 36.43
CA ALA A 281 13.55 1.42 35.74
C ALA A 281 14.33 2.56 36.40
N GLY A 282 15.65 2.48 36.42
CA GLY A 282 16.52 3.58 36.85
C GLY A 282 16.69 4.64 35.79
N GLN A 283 16.78 4.22 34.54
CA GLN A 283 17.03 5.05 33.35
C GLN A 283 16.13 4.57 32.22
N ILE A 284 15.60 5.48 31.40
CA ILE A 284 14.64 5.19 30.35
C ILE A 284 15.16 5.76 29.04
N PHE A 285 15.28 4.91 28.02
CA PHE A 285 15.72 5.26 26.69
C PHE A 285 14.53 5.18 25.72
N LEU A 286 14.26 6.27 25.01
CA LEU A 286 13.27 6.30 23.93
C LEU A 286 14.01 6.12 22.59
N ALA A 287 13.94 4.91 22.03
CA ALA A 287 14.65 4.50 20.82
C ALA A 287 13.69 4.29 19.63
N THR A 288 12.76 5.22 19.46
CA THR A 288 11.85 5.30 18.31
C THR A 288 12.60 5.71 17.04
N ASP A 289 11.96 5.59 15.86
CA ASP A 289 12.62 5.87 14.58
C ASP A 289 13.18 7.32 14.47
N PRO A 290 14.15 7.56 13.57
CA PRO A 290 14.88 8.83 13.50
C PRO A 290 14.14 9.95 12.78
N ASP A 291 12.82 9.87 12.62
CA ASP A 291 12.00 10.90 11.99
C ASP A 291 11.13 11.68 12.98
N ARG A 292 10.50 12.77 12.54
CA ARG A 292 9.61 13.59 13.36
C ARG A 292 8.41 12.81 13.92
N GLU A 293 7.97 11.71 13.24
CA GLU A 293 6.92 10.84 13.76
C GLU A 293 7.41 10.02 14.95
N GLY A 294 8.64 9.49 14.89
CA GLY A 294 9.30 8.79 15.98
C GLY A 294 9.55 9.71 17.19
N GLU A 295 9.95 10.97 16.97
CA GLU A 295 10.14 11.96 18.02
C GLU A 295 8.81 12.29 18.73
N ALA A 296 7.73 12.48 17.97
CA ALA A 296 6.40 12.69 18.53
C ALA A 296 5.87 11.44 19.28
N ILE A 297 6.15 10.22 18.81
CA ILE A 297 5.82 8.99 19.54
C ILE A 297 6.56 8.95 20.89
N ALA A 298 7.84 9.29 20.91
CA ALA A 298 8.65 9.38 22.12
C ALA A 298 8.06 10.37 23.14
N TRP A 299 7.74 11.59 22.70
CA TRP A 299 7.07 12.59 23.52
C TRP A 299 5.70 12.13 24.02
N HIS A 300 4.88 11.57 23.16
CA HIS A 300 3.57 11.03 23.56
C HIS A 300 3.65 9.90 24.59
N LEU A 301 4.69 9.08 24.51
CA LEU A 301 4.95 8.02 25.50
C LEU A 301 5.29 8.60 26.87
N MET A 302 6.21 9.57 26.90
CA MET A 302 6.63 10.27 28.12
C MET A 302 5.43 10.87 28.84
N GLU A 303 4.61 11.63 28.12
CA GLU A 303 3.40 12.27 28.62
C GLU A 303 2.32 11.28 29.04
N ALA A 304 2.00 10.27 28.21
CA ALA A 304 0.92 9.31 28.48
C ALA A 304 1.21 8.41 29.69
N ALA A 305 2.47 8.03 29.89
CA ALA A 305 2.92 7.22 31.01
C ALA A 305 3.31 8.06 32.24
N ALA A 306 3.27 9.41 32.14
CA ALA A 306 3.71 10.35 33.18
C ALA A 306 5.13 10.04 33.65
N ILE A 307 6.07 9.92 32.72
CA ILE A 307 7.48 9.65 32.98
C ILE A 307 8.17 10.98 33.29
N ASN A 308 9.01 11.00 34.36
CA ASN A 308 9.80 12.17 34.69
C ASN A 308 10.86 12.42 33.58
N PRO A 309 10.87 13.60 32.94
CA PRO A 309 11.83 13.96 31.87
C PRO A 309 13.29 13.77 32.28
N ALA A 310 13.66 14.08 33.53
CA ALA A 310 15.04 13.94 34.04
C ALA A 310 15.58 12.50 34.01
N ARG A 311 14.74 11.51 33.76
CA ARG A 311 15.12 10.08 33.67
C ARG A 311 15.07 9.54 32.24
N VAL A 312 14.73 10.40 31.28
CA VAL A 312 14.50 10.04 29.88
C VAL A 312 15.68 10.50 29.04
N GLN A 313 16.12 9.63 28.17
CA GLN A 313 17.10 9.95 27.12
C GLN A 313 16.59 9.45 25.77
N ARG A 314 16.82 10.22 24.75
CA ARG A 314 16.49 9.89 23.35
C ARG A 314 17.70 9.22 22.72
N VAL A 315 17.49 8.09 22.04
CA VAL A 315 18.51 7.35 21.29
C VAL A 315 18.05 7.21 19.85
N VAL A 316 18.89 7.60 18.91
CA VAL A 316 18.60 7.60 17.47
C VAL A 316 19.65 6.78 16.73
N PHE A 317 19.23 5.89 15.84
CA PHE A 317 20.10 5.13 14.95
C PHE A 317 19.42 4.93 13.59
N HIS A 318 20.21 5.04 12.52
CA HIS A 318 19.75 4.94 11.15
C HIS A 318 19.80 3.51 10.59
N GLU A 319 20.46 2.60 11.28
CA GLU A 319 20.51 1.16 10.96
C GLU A 319 20.48 0.31 12.24
N ILE A 320 19.91 -0.90 12.13
CA ILE A 320 19.82 -1.80 13.28
C ILE A 320 20.91 -2.87 13.19
N THR A 321 22.13 -2.40 13.37
CA THR A 321 23.33 -3.23 13.50
C THR A 321 23.89 -3.18 14.92
N PRO A 322 24.65 -4.19 15.39
CA PRO A 322 25.24 -4.16 16.73
C PRO A 322 26.14 -2.94 16.98
N ALA A 323 26.91 -2.53 15.98
CA ALA A 323 27.81 -1.38 16.10
C ALA A 323 27.03 -0.07 16.21
N ALA A 324 26.09 0.20 15.27
CA ALA A 324 25.32 1.43 15.25
C ALA A 324 24.41 1.59 16.48
N VAL A 325 23.77 0.49 16.93
CA VAL A 325 22.92 0.53 18.13
C VAL A 325 23.77 0.83 19.37
N ARG A 326 24.91 0.18 19.58
CA ARG A 326 25.76 0.46 20.75
C ARG A 326 26.28 1.89 20.73
N ALA A 327 26.82 2.34 19.60
CA ALA A 327 27.30 3.72 19.46
C ALA A 327 26.22 4.76 19.76
N ALA A 328 24.97 4.51 19.32
CA ALA A 328 23.85 5.41 19.63
C ALA A 328 23.50 5.44 21.13
N PHE A 329 23.69 4.35 21.87
CA PHE A 329 23.47 4.32 23.32
C PHE A 329 24.62 4.97 24.12
N ASP A 330 25.79 5.14 23.51
CA ASP A 330 26.91 5.89 24.08
C ASP A 330 26.75 7.41 23.92
N HIS A 331 25.89 7.85 22.96
CA HIS A 331 25.64 9.26 22.66
C HIS A 331 24.12 9.58 22.69
N PRO A 332 23.43 9.40 23.81
CA PRO A 332 22.03 9.78 23.93
C PRO A 332 21.87 11.31 23.98
N ARG A 333 20.69 11.79 23.56
CA ARG A 333 20.33 13.21 23.58
C ARG A 333 18.99 13.45 24.30
N ASP A 334 18.60 14.68 24.47
CA ASP A 334 17.25 15.04 24.89
C ASP A 334 16.24 14.92 23.74
N LEU A 335 14.95 14.97 24.07
CA LEU A 335 13.90 15.04 23.08
C LEU A 335 13.96 16.37 22.33
N ASP A 336 13.89 16.31 21.02
CA ASP A 336 13.85 17.46 20.14
C ASP A 336 12.40 17.96 20.00
N MET A 337 12.12 19.08 20.66
CA MET A 337 10.78 19.64 20.69
C MET A 337 10.40 20.34 19.39
N ASP A 338 11.32 20.71 18.53
CA ASP A 338 11.05 21.31 17.24
C ASP A 338 10.54 20.27 16.26
N LEU A 339 11.13 19.07 16.25
CA LEU A 339 10.61 17.89 15.53
C LEU A 339 9.21 17.50 16.04
N VAL A 340 8.99 17.54 17.35
CA VAL A 340 7.67 17.29 17.96
C VAL A 340 6.66 18.33 17.51
N ASN A 341 7.02 19.62 17.54
CA ASN A 341 6.17 20.73 17.13
C ASN A 341 5.83 20.67 15.64
N ALA A 342 6.78 20.31 14.79
CA ALA A 342 6.54 20.10 13.36
C ALA A 342 5.51 18.98 13.09
N GLN A 343 5.64 17.84 13.77
CA GLN A 343 4.66 16.75 13.67
C GLN A 343 3.30 17.15 14.23
N GLN A 344 3.27 17.83 15.37
CA GLN A 344 2.05 18.33 16.00
C GLN A 344 1.33 19.33 15.09
N THR A 345 2.05 20.28 14.51
CA THR A 345 1.53 21.27 13.56
C THR A 345 0.89 20.57 12.36
N ARG A 346 1.58 19.61 11.75
CA ARG A 346 1.04 18.81 10.67
C ARG A 346 -0.25 18.10 11.08
N ARG A 347 -0.24 17.47 12.27
CA ARG A 347 -1.41 16.76 12.79
C ARG A 347 -2.61 17.67 13.01
N ILE A 348 -2.38 18.90 13.48
CA ILE A 348 -3.39 19.93 13.68
C ILE A 348 -3.93 20.42 12.32
N LEU A 349 -3.06 20.76 11.36
CA LEU A 349 -3.47 21.16 10.01
C LEU A 349 -4.35 20.12 9.34
N ASP A 350 -3.91 18.86 9.33
CA ASP A 350 -4.68 17.75 8.74
C ASP A 350 -6.02 17.52 9.47
N ARG A 351 -6.07 17.81 10.79
CA ARG A 351 -7.30 17.76 11.58
C ARG A 351 -8.23 18.92 11.23
N LEU A 352 -7.76 20.15 11.14
CA LEU A 352 -8.57 21.32 10.80
C LEU A 352 -9.21 21.13 9.41
N VAL A 353 -8.41 20.83 8.39
CA VAL A 353 -8.91 20.62 7.02
C VAL A 353 -9.87 19.44 6.95
N GLY A 354 -9.44 18.27 7.42
CA GLY A 354 -10.23 17.04 7.30
C GLY A 354 -11.52 17.05 8.09
N TYR A 355 -11.52 17.63 9.29
CA TYR A 355 -12.68 17.68 10.18
C TYR A 355 -13.71 18.75 9.79
N LYS A 356 -13.25 19.84 9.17
CA LYS A 356 -14.15 20.93 8.75
C LYS A 356 -14.71 20.70 7.34
N ILE A 357 -13.90 20.29 6.36
CA ILE A 357 -14.36 20.12 4.97
C ILE A 357 -15.15 18.80 4.79
N SER A 358 -14.72 17.69 5.43
CA SER A 358 -15.37 16.40 5.18
C SER A 358 -16.87 16.38 5.49
N PRO A 359 -17.41 16.99 6.57
CA PRO A 359 -18.84 17.08 6.81
C PRO A 359 -19.61 17.83 5.72
N LEU A 360 -19.03 18.88 5.12
CA LEU A 360 -19.64 19.60 3.99
C LEU A 360 -19.81 18.65 2.81
N LEU A 361 -18.78 17.88 2.46
CA LEU A 361 -18.85 16.88 1.41
C LEU A 361 -19.87 15.76 1.71
N TRP A 362 -20.08 15.38 2.99
CA TRP A 362 -21.09 14.40 3.34
C TRP A 362 -22.51 14.88 3.04
N ASN A 363 -22.76 16.15 3.32
CA ASN A 363 -24.06 16.77 3.13
C ASN A 363 -24.34 17.12 1.66
N ARG A 364 -23.30 17.42 0.89
CA ARG A 364 -23.41 17.95 -0.47
C ARG A 364 -23.19 16.90 -1.57
N VAL A 365 -22.39 15.85 -1.28
CA VAL A 365 -22.06 14.81 -2.27
C VAL A 365 -22.54 13.44 -1.79
N ARG A 366 -21.88 12.87 -0.79
CA ARG A 366 -22.16 11.52 -0.29
C ARG A 366 -21.51 11.30 1.09
N SER A 367 -22.21 10.51 1.94
CA SER A 367 -21.61 10.08 3.23
C SER A 367 -20.28 9.34 3.02
N ARG A 368 -19.31 9.56 3.93
CA ARG A 368 -17.97 8.97 3.93
C ARG A 368 -17.00 9.53 2.88
N THR A 369 -17.32 10.57 2.14
CA THR A 369 -16.32 11.36 1.41
C THR A 369 -15.42 12.07 2.41
N SER A 370 -14.21 12.39 2.06
CA SER A 370 -13.30 13.12 2.94
C SER A 370 -12.36 13.99 2.12
N ALA A 371 -12.13 15.21 2.59
CA ALA A 371 -11.06 16.05 2.11
C ALA A 371 -9.85 15.94 3.05
N GLY A 372 -8.69 16.21 2.50
CA GLY A 372 -7.45 16.33 3.26
C GLY A 372 -6.44 17.12 2.44
N ARG A 373 -5.68 17.97 3.06
CA ARG A 373 -4.78 18.92 2.41
C ARG A 373 -3.97 18.28 1.27
N VAL A 374 -3.15 17.30 1.58
CA VAL A 374 -2.26 16.66 0.58
C VAL A 374 -2.99 15.66 -0.32
N GLN A 375 -3.93 14.89 0.22
CA GLN A 375 -4.66 13.89 -0.58
C GLN A 375 -5.55 14.53 -1.67
N SER A 376 -6.13 15.70 -1.40
CA SER A 376 -6.98 16.39 -2.38
C SER A 376 -6.15 16.94 -3.54
N VAL A 377 -4.94 17.44 -3.27
CA VAL A 377 -3.99 17.85 -4.31
C VAL A 377 -3.54 16.66 -5.18
N ALA A 378 -3.30 15.49 -4.57
CA ALA A 378 -2.98 14.29 -5.36
C ALA A 378 -4.14 13.85 -6.27
N VAL A 379 -5.41 14.01 -5.83
CA VAL A 379 -6.58 13.78 -6.69
C VAL A 379 -6.64 14.81 -7.82
N ARG A 380 -6.37 16.09 -7.51
CA ARG A 380 -6.33 17.18 -8.48
C ARG A 380 -5.34 16.89 -9.61
N LEU A 381 -4.11 16.49 -9.30
CA LEU A 381 -3.11 16.13 -10.33
C LEU A 381 -3.61 15.03 -11.27
N VAL A 382 -4.27 13.99 -10.73
CA VAL A 382 -4.81 12.90 -11.55
C VAL A 382 -6.00 13.37 -12.40
N VAL A 383 -6.88 14.23 -11.87
CA VAL A 383 -8.03 14.81 -12.60
C VAL A 383 -7.57 15.76 -13.71
N GLU A 384 -6.61 16.64 -13.42
CA GLU A 384 -6.05 17.58 -14.40
C GLU A 384 -5.38 16.81 -15.56
N ARG A 385 -4.59 15.78 -15.27
CA ARG A 385 -4.01 14.90 -16.29
C ARG A 385 -5.07 14.22 -17.16
N GLU A 386 -6.17 13.76 -16.59
CA GLU A 386 -7.24 13.16 -17.36
C GLU A 386 -7.94 14.19 -18.28
N ARG A 387 -8.08 15.44 -17.81
CA ARG A 387 -8.63 16.54 -18.62
C ARG A 387 -7.68 16.94 -19.75
N GLU A 388 -6.38 16.96 -19.50
CA GLU A 388 -5.36 17.15 -20.55
C GLU A 388 -5.50 16.08 -21.64
N ILE A 389 -5.65 14.81 -21.23
CA ILE A 389 -5.85 13.69 -22.17
C ILE A 389 -7.14 13.85 -22.97
N GLN A 390 -8.25 14.25 -22.32
CA GLN A 390 -9.55 14.42 -22.96
C GLN A 390 -9.61 15.61 -23.91
N ALA A 391 -8.85 16.66 -23.61
CA ALA A 391 -8.75 17.85 -24.44
C ALA A 391 -7.72 17.70 -25.58
N PHE A 392 -6.87 16.69 -25.51
CA PHE A 392 -5.79 16.48 -26.46
C PHE A 392 -6.33 16.18 -27.86
N ARG A 393 -5.74 16.84 -28.86
CA ARG A 393 -6.00 16.58 -30.27
C ARG A 393 -4.75 16.00 -30.89
N ALA A 394 -4.87 14.81 -31.45
CA ALA A 394 -3.77 14.19 -32.15
C ALA A 394 -3.48 14.95 -33.45
N GLU A 395 -2.22 15.31 -33.65
CA GLU A 395 -1.71 15.94 -34.86
C GLU A 395 -0.91 14.89 -35.64
N GLU A 396 -1.17 14.84 -36.94
CA GLU A 396 -0.46 13.98 -37.88
C GLU A 396 0.94 14.49 -38.12
N TYR A 397 1.90 13.58 -38.13
CA TYR A 397 3.26 13.84 -38.64
C TYR A 397 3.83 12.57 -39.24
N TRP A 398 4.81 12.76 -40.12
CA TRP A 398 5.46 11.65 -40.80
C TRP A 398 6.96 11.62 -40.49
N THR A 399 7.53 10.42 -40.63
CA THR A 399 8.99 10.23 -40.61
C THR A 399 9.38 9.44 -41.83
N ILE A 400 10.55 9.77 -42.37
CA ILE A 400 11.14 9.00 -43.49
C ILE A 400 12.44 8.41 -42.95
N GLU A 401 12.56 7.10 -42.99
CA GLU A 401 13.79 6.39 -42.71
C GLU A 401 14.27 5.71 -43.99
N ALA A 402 15.59 5.63 -44.16
CA ALA A 402 16.24 4.95 -45.27
C ALA A 402 17.12 3.82 -44.77
N ASP A 403 16.88 2.61 -45.20
CA ASP A 403 17.82 1.52 -45.04
C ASP A 403 18.90 1.65 -46.12
N LEU A 404 20.15 1.90 -45.70
CA LEU A 404 21.31 2.19 -46.59
C LEU A 404 22.39 1.13 -46.40
N ALA A 405 23.21 0.93 -47.45
CA ALA A 405 24.39 0.07 -47.39
C ALA A 405 25.57 0.73 -48.14
N GLN A 406 26.79 0.36 -47.77
CA GLN A 406 28.01 0.82 -48.46
C GLN A 406 27.99 0.36 -49.92
N LYS A 407 28.32 1.26 -50.85
CA LYS A 407 28.43 0.93 -52.29
C LYS A 407 29.67 0.08 -52.52
N LEU A 408 29.50 -1.09 -53.08
CA LEU A 408 30.61 -2.00 -53.37
C LEU A 408 31.28 -1.65 -54.71
N ALA A 409 32.61 -1.73 -54.75
CA ALA A 409 33.35 -1.79 -55.98
C ALA A 409 32.94 -3.02 -56.81
N ALA A 410 32.80 -2.83 -58.13
CA ALA A 410 32.31 -3.88 -59.03
C ALA A 410 33.05 -5.20 -58.79
N GLY A 411 32.31 -6.25 -58.49
CA GLY A 411 32.81 -7.63 -58.40
C GLY A 411 32.81 -8.27 -56.98
N LYS A 412 32.35 -7.60 -55.91
CA LYS A 412 32.34 -8.18 -54.57
C LYS A 412 30.92 -8.24 -53.93
N ARG A 413 30.47 -9.46 -53.70
CA ARG A 413 29.32 -9.92 -52.87
C ARG A 413 27.87 -9.52 -53.22
N SER A 414 26.98 -10.46 -53.01
CA SER A 414 25.52 -10.38 -53.17
C SER A 414 24.88 -9.26 -52.30
N PRO A 415 23.83 -8.59 -52.78
CA PRO A 415 23.09 -7.57 -51.98
C PRO A 415 22.51 -8.05 -50.66
N LYS A 416 22.30 -9.36 -50.53
CA LYS A 416 21.71 -9.98 -49.31
C LYS A 416 22.66 -10.10 -48.11
N GLU A 417 23.96 -9.89 -48.27
CA GLU A 417 24.99 -10.12 -47.24
C GLU A 417 25.67 -8.84 -46.73
N ARG A 418 25.17 -7.65 -47.10
CA ARG A 418 25.74 -6.38 -46.67
C ARG A 418 25.11 -5.95 -45.34
N PRO A 419 25.88 -5.53 -44.34
CA PRO A 419 25.32 -4.91 -43.15
C PRO A 419 24.69 -3.56 -43.55
N GLY A 420 23.37 -3.57 -43.68
CA GLY A 420 22.59 -2.34 -43.85
C GLY A 420 22.47 -1.62 -42.50
N PHE A 421 22.33 -0.31 -42.55
CA PHE A 421 22.05 0.53 -41.40
C PHE A 421 20.92 1.50 -41.75
N ARG A 422 20.27 2.03 -40.72
CA ARG A 422 19.13 2.92 -40.85
C ARG A 422 19.53 4.38 -40.62
N ALA A 423 19.09 5.28 -41.50
CA ALA A 423 19.25 6.72 -41.37
C ALA A 423 17.88 7.41 -41.47
N ARG A 424 17.63 8.38 -40.63
CA ARG A 424 16.38 9.15 -40.60
C ARG A 424 16.57 10.48 -41.32
N LEU A 425 15.60 10.89 -42.14
CA LEU A 425 15.60 12.22 -42.77
C LEU A 425 15.54 13.28 -41.66
N ALA A 426 16.56 14.14 -41.61
CA ALA A 426 16.71 15.20 -40.64
C ALA A 426 16.41 16.59 -41.20
N ARG A 427 16.83 16.86 -42.49
CA ARG A 427 16.64 18.17 -43.13
C ARG A 427 16.27 18.03 -44.58
N VAL A 428 15.50 19.01 -45.08
CA VAL A 428 15.15 19.21 -46.47
C VAL A 428 15.53 20.63 -46.84
N ARG A 429 16.42 20.81 -47.85
CA ARG A 429 16.94 22.13 -48.28
C ARG A 429 17.51 22.99 -47.14
N GLY A 430 18.14 22.35 -46.17
CA GLY A 430 18.77 23.02 -45.01
C GLY A 430 17.87 23.26 -43.82
N GLU A 431 16.54 23.15 -43.94
CA GLU A 431 15.56 23.28 -42.84
C GLU A 431 15.23 21.93 -42.23
N GLU A 432 14.77 21.90 -40.96
CA GLU A 432 14.33 20.66 -40.31
C GLU A 432 13.16 20.04 -41.09
N ALA A 433 13.19 18.72 -41.26
CA ALA A 433 12.14 17.97 -41.95
C ALA A 433 10.84 18.00 -41.13
N ASN A 434 9.94 18.89 -41.48
CA ASN A 434 8.60 18.97 -40.85
C ASN A 434 7.58 18.38 -41.84
N LEU A 435 7.26 17.10 -41.67
CA LEU A 435 6.37 16.33 -42.54
C LEU A 435 5.00 16.21 -41.87
N THR A 436 4.05 17.00 -42.33
CA THR A 436 2.73 17.12 -41.66
C THR A 436 1.60 16.41 -42.40
N ASN A 437 1.86 15.92 -43.63
CA ASN A 437 0.84 15.22 -44.43
C ASN A 437 1.46 14.21 -45.41
N GLU A 438 0.67 13.30 -45.95
CA GLU A 438 1.07 12.25 -46.85
C GLU A 438 1.59 12.79 -48.18
N ALA A 439 0.93 13.81 -48.79
CA ALA A 439 1.25 14.30 -50.11
C ALA A 439 2.65 14.89 -50.16
N ASP A 440 3.00 15.76 -49.21
CA ASP A 440 4.34 16.36 -49.12
C ASP A 440 5.41 15.30 -48.84
N THR A 441 5.07 14.34 -47.95
CA THR A 441 5.95 13.22 -47.59
C THR A 441 6.26 12.34 -48.80
N MET A 442 5.25 11.94 -49.58
CA MET A 442 5.44 11.14 -50.78
C MET A 442 6.17 11.87 -51.88
N GLY A 443 6.02 13.21 -52.00
CA GLY A 443 6.82 14.05 -52.85
C GLY A 443 8.32 13.97 -52.51
N ILE A 444 8.67 14.00 -51.25
CA ILE A 444 10.05 13.86 -50.77
C ILE A 444 10.55 12.43 -50.99
N VAL A 445 9.72 11.40 -50.73
CA VAL A 445 10.06 10.00 -51.01
C VAL A 445 10.44 9.79 -52.46
N ALA A 446 9.62 10.30 -53.40
CA ALA A 446 9.91 10.22 -54.84
C ALA A 446 11.21 10.94 -55.24
N GLY A 447 11.57 12.01 -54.53
CA GLY A 447 12.88 12.68 -54.67
C GLY A 447 14.03 11.84 -54.11
N LEU A 448 13.86 11.25 -52.96
CA LEU A 448 14.85 10.37 -52.30
C LEU A 448 15.11 9.08 -53.13
N GLU A 449 14.09 8.50 -53.74
CA GLU A 449 14.23 7.30 -54.60
C GLU A 449 15.17 7.54 -55.79
N LYS A 450 15.20 8.77 -56.29
CA LYS A 450 16.04 9.17 -57.42
C LYS A 450 17.39 9.76 -57.02
N SER A 451 17.64 9.83 -55.72
CA SER A 451 18.84 10.48 -55.19
C SER A 451 20.02 9.53 -55.11
N ASN A 452 21.21 10.10 -55.26
CA ASN A 452 22.46 9.47 -54.89
C ASN A 452 22.79 9.84 -53.43
N TYR A 453 23.27 8.88 -52.65
CA TYR A 453 23.55 9.04 -51.24
C TYR A 453 25.05 9.08 -50.99
N GLN A 454 25.55 10.10 -50.33
CA GLN A 454 26.95 10.21 -49.97
C GLN A 454 27.12 10.60 -48.50
N VAL A 455 28.06 9.97 -47.82
CA VAL A 455 28.46 10.35 -46.45
C VAL A 455 29.13 11.74 -46.52
N ASN A 456 28.47 12.73 -45.89
CA ASN A 456 29.02 14.07 -45.83
C ASN A 456 29.96 14.22 -44.62
N LYS A 457 29.52 13.76 -43.45
CA LYS A 457 30.27 13.94 -42.20
C LYS A 457 30.13 12.76 -41.28
N VAL A 458 31.26 12.33 -40.70
CA VAL A 458 31.31 11.30 -39.65
C VAL A 458 31.84 11.93 -38.37
N LYS A 459 30.99 12.00 -37.36
CA LYS A 459 31.36 12.51 -36.03
C LYS A 459 31.43 11.38 -35.01
N LEU A 460 32.65 11.11 -34.56
CA LEU A 460 32.89 10.19 -33.45
C LEU A 460 32.90 10.97 -32.14
N GLY A 461 32.30 10.37 -31.09
CA GLY A 461 32.26 10.97 -29.77
C GLY A 461 32.28 9.93 -28.66
N GLU A 462 32.44 10.41 -27.45
CA GLU A 462 32.36 9.61 -26.24
C GLU A 462 31.24 10.16 -25.35
N ARG A 463 30.41 9.27 -24.79
CA ARG A 463 29.37 9.61 -23.79
C ARG A 463 29.66 8.86 -22.53
N ARG A 464 29.80 9.59 -21.42
CA ARG A 464 29.90 9.01 -20.07
C ARG A 464 28.51 8.92 -19.45
N ARG A 465 28.02 7.72 -19.16
CA ARG A 465 26.77 7.48 -18.46
C ARG A 465 27.09 7.26 -16.98
N LYS A 466 26.73 8.26 -16.14
CA LYS A 466 26.94 8.17 -14.69
C LYS A 466 25.91 7.25 -14.05
N PRO A 467 26.28 6.50 -12.99
CA PRO A 467 25.33 5.73 -12.19
C PRO A 467 24.34 6.68 -11.48
N ALA A 468 23.13 6.17 -11.26
CA ALA A 468 22.14 6.91 -10.50
C ALA A 468 22.44 6.85 -9.00
N PRO A 469 22.01 7.87 -8.19
CA PRO A 469 22.23 7.93 -6.75
C PRO A 469 21.70 6.71 -6.02
N PRO A 470 22.14 6.41 -4.80
CA PRO A 470 21.48 5.48 -3.90
C PRO A 470 20.01 5.87 -3.72
N PHE A 471 19.16 4.92 -3.32
CA PHE A 471 17.74 5.19 -3.20
C PHE A 471 17.37 6.16 -2.09
N THR A 472 16.51 7.10 -2.41
CA THR A 472 15.60 7.79 -1.48
C THR A 472 14.30 6.99 -1.38
N THR A 473 13.41 7.36 -0.45
CA THR A 473 12.06 6.75 -0.35
C THR A 473 11.28 6.85 -1.66
N SER A 474 11.32 8.01 -2.30
CA SER A 474 10.62 8.27 -3.55
C SER A 474 11.16 7.40 -4.70
N THR A 475 12.47 7.44 -4.93
CA THR A 475 13.10 6.67 -6.01
C THR A 475 12.98 5.16 -5.79
N LEU A 476 13.02 4.67 -4.54
CA LEU A 476 12.76 3.28 -4.22
C LEU A 476 11.32 2.86 -4.56
N GLN A 477 10.32 3.69 -4.24
CA GLN A 477 8.92 3.41 -4.57
C GLN A 477 8.70 3.40 -6.08
N GLN A 478 9.32 4.32 -6.82
CA GLN A 478 9.26 4.40 -8.27
C GLN A 478 9.84 3.14 -8.91
N GLU A 479 11.05 2.78 -8.55
CA GLU A 479 11.77 1.67 -9.17
C GLU A 479 11.18 0.30 -8.78
N ALA A 480 10.72 0.14 -7.54
CA ALA A 480 9.99 -1.04 -7.10
C ALA A 480 8.64 -1.20 -7.83
N SER A 481 7.97 -0.09 -8.17
CA SER A 481 6.76 -0.12 -8.98
C SER A 481 7.03 -0.57 -10.41
N ARG A 482 8.09 -0.05 -11.05
CA ARG A 482 8.47 -0.40 -12.42
C ARG A 482 8.93 -1.87 -12.53
N ARG A 483 9.96 -2.25 -11.77
CA ARG A 483 10.62 -3.57 -11.88
C ARG A 483 9.90 -4.69 -11.17
N LEU A 484 9.36 -4.41 -9.99
CA LEU A 484 8.78 -5.45 -9.14
C LEU A 484 7.26 -5.49 -9.22
N SER A 485 6.62 -4.48 -9.84
CA SER A 485 5.18 -4.25 -9.85
C SER A 485 4.58 -4.10 -8.43
N PHE A 486 5.38 -3.64 -7.48
CA PHE A 486 4.94 -3.37 -6.11
C PHE A 486 4.17 -2.04 -6.05
N THR A 487 3.15 -2.00 -5.22
CA THR A 487 2.54 -0.73 -4.83
C THR A 487 3.46 0.02 -3.86
N ALA A 488 3.34 1.35 -3.79
CA ALA A 488 4.09 2.16 -2.83
C ALA A 488 3.92 1.64 -1.39
N ARG A 489 2.68 1.25 -1.02
CA ARG A 489 2.39 0.64 0.29
C ARG A 489 3.12 -0.68 0.51
N GLN A 490 3.17 -1.55 -0.50
CA GLN A 490 3.85 -2.85 -0.42
C GLN A 490 5.36 -2.66 -0.31
N THR A 491 5.92 -1.72 -1.08
CA THR A 491 7.34 -1.35 -1.01
C THR A 491 7.72 -0.93 0.40
N MET A 492 6.98 0.03 0.99
CA MET A 492 7.29 0.52 2.34
C MET A 492 7.08 -0.54 3.43
N ALA A 493 6.06 -1.40 3.31
CA ALA A 493 5.85 -2.49 4.25
C ALA A 493 6.99 -3.53 4.23
N ASN A 494 7.52 -3.85 3.04
CA ASN A 494 8.65 -4.75 2.90
C ASN A 494 9.96 -4.09 3.37
N ALA A 495 10.18 -2.81 3.06
CA ALA A 495 11.34 -2.04 3.52
C ALA A 495 11.38 -1.96 5.06
N GLN A 496 10.23 -1.74 5.71
CA GLN A 496 10.12 -1.74 7.17
C GLN A 496 10.58 -3.08 7.78
N ILE A 497 10.18 -4.21 7.18
CA ILE A 497 10.60 -5.54 7.65
C ILE A 497 12.11 -5.73 7.48
N LEU A 498 12.68 -5.28 6.35
CA LEU A 498 14.12 -5.37 6.11
C LEU A 498 14.92 -4.49 7.08
N TYR A 499 14.42 -3.30 7.42
CA TYR A 499 15.02 -2.40 8.40
C TYR A 499 14.95 -2.94 9.83
N GLU A 500 13.77 -3.38 10.30
CA GLU A 500 13.55 -3.84 11.67
C GLU A 500 14.28 -5.15 12.00
N GLY A 501 14.58 -5.94 10.97
CA GLY A 501 15.42 -7.13 11.06
C GLY A 501 14.69 -8.42 10.73
N VAL A 502 15.42 -9.28 10.04
CA VAL A 502 15.02 -10.62 9.62
C VAL A 502 16.02 -11.65 10.11
N ALA A 503 15.55 -12.88 10.37
CA ALA A 503 16.42 -13.97 10.77
C ALA A 503 17.20 -14.49 9.56
N LEU A 504 18.52 -14.47 9.63
CA LEU A 504 19.43 -14.94 8.57
C LEU A 504 20.18 -16.24 8.94
N GLY A 505 19.75 -16.92 10.01
CA GLY A 505 20.50 -18.08 10.50
C GLY A 505 21.98 -17.74 10.80
N PRO A 506 22.95 -18.58 10.35
CA PRO A 506 24.37 -18.36 10.61
C PRO A 506 24.92 -17.01 10.09
N LEU A 507 24.34 -16.43 9.02
CA LEU A 507 24.73 -15.11 8.50
C LEU A 507 24.36 -13.94 9.42
N GLY A 508 23.56 -14.20 10.47
CA GLY A 508 23.05 -13.21 11.41
C GLY A 508 23.33 -13.57 12.86
N ASP A 509 24.37 -14.38 13.16
CA ASP A 509 24.68 -14.88 14.49
C ASP A 509 23.43 -15.47 15.20
N ASP A 510 22.66 -16.26 14.45
CA ASP A 510 21.41 -16.91 14.85
C ASP A 510 20.31 -15.96 15.37
N GLY A 511 20.35 -14.70 14.96
CA GLY A 511 19.36 -13.71 15.34
C GLY A 511 18.82 -12.86 14.19
N ASN A 512 17.93 -11.93 14.53
CA ASN A 512 17.42 -10.95 13.57
C ASN A 512 18.48 -9.88 13.27
N VAL A 513 18.63 -9.51 12.02
CA VAL A 513 19.56 -8.49 11.53
C VAL A 513 18.80 -7.50 10.65
N GLY A 514 18.99 -6.18 10.89
CA GLY A 514 18.55 -5.15 9.96
C GLY A 514 19.37 -5.22 8.68
N LEU A 515 18.71 -5.37 7.55
CA LEU A 515 19.38 -5.55 6.25
C LEU A 515 19.56 -4.26 5.47
N ILE A 516 18.78 -3.24 5.77
CA ILE A 516 18.87 -1.92 5.13
C ILE A 516 18.89 -0.81 6.17
N THR A 517 19.36 0.36 5.77
CA THR A 517 19.25 1.61 6.53
C THR A 517 17.79 2.07 6.59
N TYR A 518 17.50 3.10 7.38
CA TYR A 518 16.16 3.63 7.55
C TYR A 518 15.55 4.04 6.21
N MET A 519 14.35 3.54 5.94
CA MET A 519 13.73 3.62 4.61
C MET A 519 12.91 4.89 4.36
N ARG A 520 12.73 5.76 5.35
CA ARG A 520 12.05 7.07 5.19
C ARG A 520 13.09 8.16 5.16
N THR A 521 13.67 8.39 4.00
CA THR A 521 14.72 9.39 3.78
C THR A 521 14.58 10.02 2.41
N ASP A 522 14.93 11.26 2.30
CA ASP A 522 15.10 12.04 1.07
C ASP A 522 16.58 12.30 0.76
N SER A 523 17.47 11.87 1.64
CA SER A 523 18.93 11.99 1.48
C SER A 523 19.51 10.94 0.53
N THR A 524 20.55 11.33 -0.20
CA THR A 524 21.41 10.45 -1.02
C THR A 524 22.80 10.25 -0.40
N ASN A 525 23.03 10.77 0.80
CA ASN A 525 24.32 10.68 1.49
C ASN A 525 24.59 9.23 1.92
N VAL A 526 25.87 8.86 1.95
CA VAL A 526 26.34 7.53 2.35
C VAL A 526 27.44 7.70 3.39
N ALA A 527 27.37 6.96 4.49
CA ALA A 527 28.40 6.97 5.53
C ALA A 527 29.74 6.51 4.96
N GLU A 528 30.83 7.18 5.34
CA GLU A 528 32.20 6.93 4.85
C GLU A 528 32.61 5.46 5.03
N ALA A 529 32.29 4.87 6.17
CA ALA A 529 32.59 3.46 6.44
C ALA A 529 31.90 2.51 5.44
N ALA A 530 30.64 2.82 5.05
CA ALA A 530 29.91 2.05 4.05
C ALA A 530 30.46 2.27 2.64
N GLN A 531 30.90 3.49 2.31
CA GLN A 531 31.58 3.76 1.04
C GLN A 531 32.90 2.99 0.95
N SER A 532 33.74 3.04 1.97
CA SER A 532 35.03 2.31 2.02
C SER A 532 34.82 0.80 1.85
N GLN A 533 33.92 0.20 2.63
CA GLN A 533 33.60 -1.24 2.53
C GLN A 533 33.12 -1.61 1.12
N THR A 534 32.29 -0.75 0.51
CA THR A 534 31.75 -1.03 -0.82
C THR A 534 32.84 -0.91 -1.89
N ARG A 535 33.73 0.05 -1.80
CA ARG A 535 34.86 0.22 -2.72
C ARG A 535 35.83 -0.98 -2.68
N ASP A 536 36.08 -1.49 -1.49
CA ASP A 536 36.91 -2.70 -1.34
C ASP A 536 36.21 -3.92 -1.94
N PHE A 537 34.91 -4.08 -1.69
CA PHE A 537 34.07 -5.12 -2.30
C PHE A 537 34.04 -5.05 -3.84
N ILE A 538 33.91 -3.84 -4.41
CA ILE A 538 33.91 -3.64 -5.88
C ILE A 538 35.28 -4.03 -6.44
N ARG A 539 36.39 -3.62 -5.79
CA ARG A 539 37.74 -3.94 -6.23
C ARG A 539 37.98 -5.45 -6.25
N GLU A 540 37.56 -6.14 -5.21
CA GLU A 540 37.74 -7.58 -5.09
C GLU A 540 36.89 -8.37 -6.10
N ARG A 541 35.63 -7.95 -6.33
CA ARG A 541 34.67 -8.74 -7.12
C ARG A 541 34.65 -8.40 -8.62
N TYR A 542 34.89 -7.16 -8.99
CA TYR A 542 34.76 -6.67 -10.35
C TYR A 542 36.08 -6.19 -10.95
N GLY A 543 37.04 -5.78 -10.16
CA GLY A 543 38.33 -5.25 -10.58
C GLY A 543 38.55 -3.80 -10.15
N ALA A 544 39.80 -3.37 -10.16
CA ALA A 544 40.20 -2.03 -9.72
C ALA A 544 39.64 -0.93 -10.69
N GLU A 545 39.48 -1.26 -11.95
CA GLU A 545 39.02 -0.37 -13.01
C GLU A 545 37.53 0.03 -12.85
N TYR A 546 36.77 -0.71 -12.02
CA TYR A 546 35.38 -0.39 -11.68
C TYR A 546 35.23 0.54 -10.47
N VAL A 547 36.35 0.89 -9.81
CA VAL A 547 36.37 1.73 -8.61
C VAL A 547 36.76 3.15 -8.98
N PRO A 548 35.89 4.15 -8.85
CA PRO A 548 36.22 5.55 -9.13
C PRO A 548 37.39 6.01 -8.25
N GLU A 549 38.23 6.88 -8.77
CA GLU A 549 39.38 7.45 -8.02
C GLU A 549 38.92 8.11 -6.71
N THR A 550 37.85 8.93 -6.81
CA THR A 550 37.24 9.58 -5.66
C THR A 550 35.86 8.97 -5.36
N PRO A 551 35.46 8.84 -4.07
CA PRO A 551 34.14 8.36 -3.73
C PRO A 551 33.05 9.21 -4.38
N PRO A 552 32.04 8.61 -5.05
CA PRO A 552 30.96 9.36 -5.68
C PRO A 552 30.16 10.17 -4.66
N GLN A 553 29.94 11.44 -4.94
CA GLN A 553 29.05 12.31 -4.18
C GLN A 553 27.85 12.70 -5.02
N TYR A 554 26.66 12.66 -4.42
CA TYR A 554 25.40 12.97 -5.06
C TYR A 554 24.75 14.17 -4.41
N LYS A 555 24.32 15.14 -5.22
CA LYS A 555 23.54 16.27 -4.71
C LYS A 555 22.13 15.82 -4.39
N THR A 556 21.67 16.04 -3.19
CA THR A 556 20.27 15.83 -2.81
C THR A 556 19.39 16.84 -3.54
N ARG A 557 18.34 16.36 -4.22
CA ARG A 557 17.41 17.22 -4.97
C ARG A 557 16.37 17.90 -4.10
N ALA A 558 16.03 17.32 -2.96
CA ALA A 558 15.03 17.84 -2.06
C ALA A 558 15.55 19.11 -1.38
N LYS A 559 14.84 20.24 -1.57
CA LYS A 559 15.04 21.44 -0.76
C LYS A 559 14.63 21.08 0.69
N GLY A 560 15.52 21.32 1.66
CA GLY A 560 15.26 21.01 3.07
C GLY A 560 15.51 19.55 3.47
N ALA A 561 16.29 18.78 2.67
CA ALA A 561 16.76 17.48 3.13
C ALA A 561 17.66 17.64 4.35
N GLN A 562 17.31 17.02 5.47
CA GLN A 562 18.12 17.06 6.68
C GLN A 562 19.45 16.36 6.40
N GLU A 563 20.56 17.06 6.50
CA GLU A 563 21.92 16.56 6.22
C GLU A 563 22.30 15.33 7.07
N ALA A 564 21.63 15.14 8.20
CA ALA A 564 21.85 14.01 9.10
C ALA A 564 21.28 12.68 8.58
N HIS A 565 20.46 12.67 7.52
CA HIS A 565 19.86 11.46 7.00
C HIS A 565 20.75 10.76 5.99
N GLU A 566 20.74 9.42 6.01
CA GLU A 566 21.47 8.55 5.10
C GLU A 566 20.52 7.96 4.03
N ALA A 567 21.04 7.64 2.84
CA ALA A 567 20.33 6.97 1.78
C ALA A 567 19.90 5.54 2.15
N ILE A 568 18.93 4.99 1.43
CA ILE A 568 18.53 3.59 1.58
C ILE A 568 19.58 2.68 0.95
N ARG A 569 20.33 1.96 1.76
CA ARG A 569 21.39 1.04 1.36
C ARG A 569 21.35 -0.25 2.18
N PRO A 570 22.04 -1.32 1.75
CA PRO A 570 22.30 -2.47 2.62
C PRO A 570 23.17 -2.06 3.81
N THR A 571 22.90 -2.64 4.99
CA THR A 571 23.73 -2.42 6.21
C THR A 571 25.12 -3.03 6.07
N SER A 572 25.31 -3.97 5.15
CA SER A 572 26.61 -4.50 4.75
C SER A 572 26.51 -5.01 3.31
N VAL A 573 27.40 -4.51 2.45
CA VAL A 573 27.49 -4.95 1.05
C VAL A 573 27.94 -6.41 0.92
N LEU A 574 28.61 -6.93 1.93
CA LEU A 574 29.08 -8.32 1.98
C LEU A 574 27.95 -9.35 2.10
N ARG A 575 26.75 -8.91 2.52
CA ARG A 575 25.54 -9.76 2.48
C ARG A 575 24.94 -9.70 1.08
N THR A 576 25.55 -10.43 0.15
CA THR A 576 25.10 -10.42 -1.25
C THR A 576 23.68 -10.99 -1.39
N PRO A 577 22.94 -10.63 -2.46
CA PRO A 577 21.61 -11.19 -2.71
C PRO A 577 21.57 -12.72 -2.70
N GLU A 578 22.59 -13.38 -3.27
CA GLU A 578 22.69 -14.84 -3.33
C GLU A 578 22.75 -15.47 -1.93
N GLN A 579 23.51 -14.87 -1.02
CA GLN A 579 23.68 -15.36 0.35
C GLN A 579 22.41 -15.23 1.18
N VAL A 580 21.66 -14.12 1.04
CA VAL A 580 20.45 -13.87 1.84
C VAL A 580 19.20 -14.54 1.26
N ARG A 581 19.23 -14.94 -0.01
CA ARG A 581 18.09 -15.52 -0.74
C ARG A 581 17.41 -16.70 -0.02
N PRO A 582 18.11 -17.65 0.58
CA PRO A 582 17.49 -18.80 1.27
C PRO A 582 16.65 -18.40 2.49
N TYR A 583 16.92 -17.23 3.09
CA TYR A 583 16.32 -16.79 4.34
C TYR A 583 15.17 -15.80 4.13
N LEU A 584 15.05 -15.22 2.94
CA LEU A 584 14.06 -14.20 2.64
C LEU A 584 12.87 -14.75 1.86
N LYS A 585 11.67 -14.26 2.20
CA LYS A 585 10.50 -14.42 1.33
C LYS A 585 10.74 -13.71 0.01
N ARG A 586 10.13 -14.21 -1.07
CA ARG A 586 10.33 -13.73 -2.44
C ARG A 586 10.22 -12.21 -2.58
N GLU A 587 9.22 -11.60 -1.96
CA GLU A 587 8.98 -10.15 -2.05
C GLU A 587 10.09 -9.36 -1.31
N LEU A 588 10.51 -9.83 -0.13
CA LEU A 588 11.60 -9.22 0.62
C LEU A 588 12.93 -9.35 -0.11
N PHE A 589 13.19 -10.54 -0.68
CA PHE A 589 14.39 -10.81 -1.45
C PHE A 589 14.50 -9.87 -2.66
N ARG A 590 13.44 -9.77 -3.47
CA ARG A 590 13.46 -8.91 -4.67
C ARG A 590 13.68 -7.43 -4.33
N LEU A 591 13.11 -6.96 -3.21
CA LEU A 591 13.31 -5.58 -2.76
C LEU A 591 14.75 -5.36 -2.25
N TYR A 592 15.29 -6.31 -1.48
CA TYR A 592 16.66 -6.26 -1.01
C TYR A 592 17.67 -6.27 -2.16
N GLU A 593 17.50 -7.19 -3.12
CA GLU A 593 18.30 -7.30 -4.33
C GLU A 593 18.32 -5.97 -5.12
N LEU A 594 17.16 -5.35 -5.30
CA LEU A 594 17.04 -4.05 -5.95
C LEU A 594 17.83 -2.95 -5.22
N ILE A 595 17.70 -2.88 -3.88
CA ILE A 595 18.41 -1.90 -3.05
C ILE A 595 19.92 -2.14 -3.11
N TRP A 596 20.34 -3.39 -3.00
CA TRP A 596 21.75 -3.79 -3.03
C TRP A 596 22.42 -3.45 -4.37
N GLN A 597 21.78 -3.85 -5.48
CA GLN A 597 22.28 -3.58 -6.84
C GLN A 597 22.42 -2.09 -7.09
N ARG A 598 21.40 -1.30 -6.75
CA ARG A 598 21.43 0.17 -6.93
C ARG A 598 22.54 0.81 -6.11
N PHE A 599 22.71 0.37 -4.86
CA PHE A 599 23.74 0.90 -3.99
C PHE A 599 25.15 0.60 -4.50
N VAL A 600 25.44 -0.66 -4.85
CA VAL A 600 26.75 -1.03 -5.39
C VAL A 600 27.04 -0.26 -6.68
N ALA A 601 26.09 -0.24 -7.62
CA ALA A 601 26.22 0.49 -8.87
C ALA A 601 26.50 1.99 -8.66
N SER A 602 25.90 2.61 -7.63
CA SER A 602 26.11 4.02 -7.30
C SER A 602 27.55 4.32 -6.83
N GLN A 603 28.31 3.31 -6.43
CA GLN A 603 29.71 3.46 -5.98
C GLN A 603 30.73 3.01 -7.05
N MET A 604 30.26 2.72 -8.27
CA MET A 604 31.10 2.24 -9.39
C MET A 604 31.42 3.34 -10.42
N GLU A 605 32.43 3.08 -11.25
CA GLU A 605 32.77 3.92 -12.39
C GLU A 605 31.61 4.08 -13.38
N PRO A 606 31.47 5.26 -14.00
CA PRO A 606 30.56 5.47 -15.10
C PRO A 606 30.77 4.52 -16.27
N ALA A 607 29.73 4.19 -16.97
CA ALA A 607 29.85 3.49 -18.26
C ALA A 607 30.35 4.45 -19.34
N LEU A 608 31.29 3.98 -20.15
CA LEU A 608 31.80 4.71 -21.31
C LEU A 608 31.19 4.14 -22.59
N MET A 609 30.61 5.01 -23.38
CA MET A 609 29.94 4.66 -24.62
C MET A 609 30.60 5.42 -25.75
N ASP A 610 31.04 4.67 -26.75
CA ASP A 610 31.39 5.31 -28.05
C ASP A 610 30.10 5.66 -28.77
N THR A 611 30.05 6.84 -29.34
CA THR A 611 28.95 7.31 -30.16
C THR A 611 29.43 7.65 -31.54
N VAL A 612 28.64 7.32 -32.55
CA VAL A 612 28.89 7.75 -33.94
C VAL A 612 27.63 8.44 -34.47
N SER A 613 27.81 9.57 -35.11
CA SER A 613 26.75 10.25 -35.84
C SER A 613 27.25 10.52 -37.26
N VAL A 614 26.47 10.07 -38.22
CA VAL A 614 26.79 10.18 -39.65
C VAL A 614 25.72 11.02 -40.31
N ASP A 615 26.14 12.13 -40.89
CA ASP A 615 25.34 12.98 -41.76
C ASP A 615 25.53 12.52 -43.23
N ILE A 616 24.40 12.18 -43.87
CA ILE A 616 24.37 11.64 -45.25
C ILE A 616 23.56 12.60 -46.10
N GLU A 617 24.17 13.13 -47.12
CA GLU A 617 23.51 13.97 -48.10
C GLU A 617 22.98 13.15 -49.28
N ALA A 618 21.77 13.49 -49.72
CA ALA A 618 21.12 12.82 -50.82
C ALA A 618 20.56 13.86 -51.82
N GLY A 619 20.74 13.58 -53.11
CA GLY A 619 20.24 14.44 -54.16
C GLY A 619 20.46 13.86 -55.58
N PRO A 620 19.84 14.48 -56.59
CA PRO A 620 19.91 13.99 -57.95
C PRO A 620 21.30 14.11 -58.57
N THR A 621 22.08 15.11 -58.19
CA THR A 621 23.44 15.32 -58.66
C THR A 621 24.44 15.53 -57.53
N ALA A 622 25.73 15.67 -57.85
CA ALA A 622 26.78 15.94 -56.87
C ALA A 622 26.70 17.36 -56.29
N GLU A 623 26.14 18.30 -57.04
CA GLU A 623 26.02 19.71 -56.68
C GLU A 623 24.69 20.01 -55.99
N GLU A 624 23.61 19.28 -56.31
CA GLU A 624 22.27 19.48 -55.74
C GLU A 624 21.89 18.35 -54.81
N ARG A 625 22.04 18.59 -53.48
CA ARG A 625 21.75 17.61 -52.42
C ARG A 625 20.80 18.21 -51.38
N PRO A 626 19.51 18.28 -51.69
CA PRO A 626 18.54 18.95 -50.82
C PRO A 626 18.21 18.18 -49.57
N TYR A 627 18.55 16.90 -49.47
CA TYR A 627 18.17 16.02 -48.36
C TYR A 627 19.36 15.69 -47.48
N LEU A 628 19.18 15.84 -46.16
CA LEU A 628 20.14 15.39 -45.15
C LEU A 628 19.49 14.30 -44.29
N LEU A 629 20.07 13.11 -44.36
CA LEU A 629 19.70 12.01 -43.45
C LEU A 629 20.75 11.87 -42.35
N ARG A 630 20.34 11.42 -41.20
CA ARG A 630 21.22 11.20 -40.05
C ARG A 630 21.06 9.79 -39.53
N ALA A 631 22.19 9.09 -39.37
CA ALA A 631 22.31 7.83 -38.67
C ALA A 631 23.10 8.03 -37.38
N THR A 632 22.66 7.40 -36.30
CA THR A 632 23.39 7.42 -35.03
C THR A 632 23.61 5.99 -34.54
N GLY A 633 24.77 5.76 -33.96
CA GLY A 633 25.07 4.46 -33.34
C GLY A 633 25.75 4.63 -32.01
N VAL A 634 25.53 3.69 -31.12
CA VAL A 634 26.12 3.65 -29.78
C VAL A 634 26.63 2.25 -29.48
N ARG A 635 27.81 2.13 -28.90
CA ARG A 635 28.28 0.88 -28.31
C ARG A 635 28.92 1.11 -26.96
N VAL A 636 28.77 0.15 -26.08
CA VAL A 636 29.43 0.17 -24.76
C VAL A 636 30.92 -0.19 -24.97
N ARG A 637 31.81 0.77 -24.68
CA ARG A 637 33.26 0.52 -24.63
C ARG A 637 33.70 -0.05 -23.27
N PHE A 638 33.23 0.56 -22.21
CA PHE A 638 33.43 0.10 -20.83
C PHE A 638 32.08 0.07 -20.11
N PRO A 639 31.63 -1.09 -19.60
CA PRO A 639 30.28 -1.22 -19.04
C PRO A 639 30.15 -0.51 -17.68
N GLY A 640 31.22 -0.30 -16.92
CA GLY A 640 31.17 0.33 -15.60
C GLY A 640 30.05 -0.24 -14.72
N PHE A 641 29.25 0.61 -14.10
CA PHE A 641 28.15 0.21 -13.23
C PHE A 641 27.06 -0.66 -13.89
N LEU A 642 26.98 -0.69 -15.22
CA LEU A 642 25.96 -1.47 -15.95
C LEU A 642 26.09 -2.98 -15.75
N VAL A 643 27.25 -3.48 -15.32
CA VAL A 643 27.44 -4.90 -14.98
C VAL A 643 26.62 -5.33 -13.74
N VAL A 644 26.21 -4.37 -12.90
CA VAL A 644 25.43 -4.63 -11.68
C VAL A 644 23.98 -4.19 -11.83
N TYR A 645 23.77 -3.02 -12.40
CA TYR A 645 22.46 -2.39 -12.40
C TYR A 645 22.24 -1.44 -13.57
N GLU A 646 21.10 -1.55 -14.19
CA GLU A 646 20.59 -0.56 -15.14
C GLU A 646 19.22 -0.07 -14.65
N GLU A 647 19.03 1.26 -14.64
CA GLU A 647 17.75 1.88 -14.24
C GLU A 647 16.67 1.61 -15.29
N SER A 648 15.46 1.21 -14.83
CA SER A 648 14.34 1.01 -15.74
C SER A 648 13.80 2.36 -16.24
N ARG A 649 13.46 2.43 -17.52
CA ARG A 649 12.75 3.56 -18.11
C ARG A 649 11.24 3.39 -17.91
N ASP A 650 10.49 4.48 -17.98
CA ASP A 650 9.03 4.40 -18.00
C ASP A 650 8.59 3.71 -19.31
N GLU A 651 7.51 2.91 -19.25
CA GLU A 651 7.03 2.12 -20.40
C GLU A 651 6.78 2.99 -21.65
N ASP A 652 6.42 4.24 -21.44
CA ASP A 652 6.16 5.22 -22.53
C ASP A 652 7.45 5.84 -23.15
N ALA A 653 8.62 5.62 -22.54
CA ALA A 653 9.91 6.16 -23.01
C ALA A 653 10.74 5.14 -23.83
N LEU A 654 10.17 3.97 -24.12
CA LEU A 654 10.89 2.87 -24.80
C LEU A 654 10.89 2.95 -26.33
N ALA A 655 10.26 3.95 -26.94
CA ALA A 655 9.98 3.97 -28.37
C ALA A 655 11.17 4.33 -29.31
N ASP A 656 12.33 4.79 -28.81
CA ASP A 656 13.36 5.41 -29.68
C ASP A 656 14.79 4.87 -29.50
N SER A 657 15.01 3.58 -29.31
CA SER A 657 16.39 3.08 -29.19
C SER A 657 16.70 1.82 -30.02
N ASP A 658 16.69 1.93 -31.33
CA ASP A 658 17.52 1.06 -32.20
C ASP A 658 18.98 1.58 -32.25
N GLU A 659 19.60 1.75 -31.05
CA GLU A 659 21.00 2.22 -30.93
C GLU A 659 21.98 1.08 -31.31
N ARG A 660 21.93 0.59 -32.55
CA ARG A 660 22.93 -0.35 -33.09
C ARG A 660 24.18 0.40 -33.51
N TRP A 661 25.33 -0.26 -33.35
CA TRP A 661 26.59 0.31 -33.92
C TRP A 661 26.53 0.34 -35.43
N LEU A 662 26.95 1.46 -36.05
CA LEU A 662 27.01 1.60 -37.49
C LEU A 662 28.23 0.86 -38.05
N PRO A 663 28.18 0.40 -39.35
CA PRO A 663 29.37 -0.08 -40.03
C PRO A 663 30.43 1.03 -40.12
N PRO A 664 31.70 0.72 -40.33
CA PRO A 664 32.74 1.73 -40.52
C PRO A 664 32.47 2.49 -41.80
N LEU A 665 32.12 3.78 -41.69
CA LEU A 665 31.84 4.69 -42.82
C LEU A 665 32.92 5.78 -42.91
N GLN A 666 33.24 6.23 -44.13
CA GLN A 666 34.19 7.31 -44.37
C GLN A 666 33.49 8.48 -45.03
N GLU A 667 33.95 9.70 -44.75
CA GLU A 667 33.46 10.91 -45.42
C GLU A 667 33.75 10.82 -46.93
N GLY A 668 32.78 11.21 -47.75
CA GLY A 668 32.84 11.08 -49.21
C GLY A 668 32.41 9.69 -49.75
N GLU A 669 32.15 8.72 -48.87
CA GLU A 669 31.73 7.37 -49.30
C GLU A 669 30.31 7.36 -49.88
N TRP A 670 30.14 6.66 -51.01
CA TRP A 670 28.84 6.49 -51.65
C TRP A 670 28.07 5.29 -51.05
N LEU A 671 26.77 5.48 -50.91
CA LEU A 671 25.87 4.49 -50.33
C LEU A 671 24.80 4.07 -51.34
N ASP A 672 24.38 2.81 -51.27
CA ASP A 672 23.23 2.28 -51.98
C ASP A 672 21.98 2.35 -51.13
N LEU A 673 20.89 2.88 -51.65
CA LEU A 673 19.58 2.82 -51.05
C LEU A 673 19.01 1.40 -51.18
N LEU A 674 18.66 0.79 -50.10
CA LEU A 674 18.01 -0.53 -50.06
C LEU A 674 16.50 -0.37 -50.01
N ARG A 675 16.00 0.50 -49.19
CA ARG A 675 14.56 0.74 -48.98
C ARG A 675 14.31 2.08 -48.28
N LEU A 676 13.22 2.75 -48.67
CA LEU A 676 12.65 3.89 -47.93
C LEU A 676 11.47 3.40 -47.08
N LEU A 677 11.33 3.99 -45.90
CA LEU A 677 10.31 3.70 -44.92
C LEU A 677 9.63 5.01 -44.53
N PRO A 678 8.62 5.46 -45.28
CA PRO A 678 7.75 6.53 -44.83
C PRO A 678 6.76 5.95 -43.80
N GLU A 679 6.70 6.53 -42.63
CA GLU A 679 5.79 6.09 -41.56
C GLU A 679 4.93 7.24 -41.06
N GLN A 680 3.61 7.00 -41.01
CA GLN A 680 2.64 7.94 -40.49
C GLN A 680 2.57 7.80 -38.98
N HIS A 681 2.59 8.88 -38.25
CA HIS A 681 2.49 8.97 -36.81
C HIS A 681 1.45 10.00 -36.44
N PHE A 682 0.93 9.83 -35.20
CA PHE A 682 0.09 10.85 -34.59
C PHE A 682 0.68 11.17 -33.21
N THR A 683 0.69 12.46 -32.85
CA THR A 683 1.10 12.87 -31.51
C THR A 683 0.23 12.17 -30.48
N GLN A 684 0.84 11.75 -29.35
CA GLN A 684 0.15 11.02 -28.30
C GLN A 684 -0.18 11.96 -27.13
N PRO A 685 -1.34 11.76 -26.45
CA PRO A 685 -1.63 12.52 -25.25
C PRO A 685 -0.62 12.20 -24.15
N PRO A 686 -0.46 13.11 -23.15
CA PRO A 686 0.42 12.83 -22.04
C PRO A 686 -0.06 11.56 -21.31
N PRO A 687 0.85 10.66 -20.90
CA PRO A 687 0.46 9.39 -20.30
C PRO A 687 -0.21 9.59 -18.94
N ARG A 688 -1.20 8.74 -18.61
CA ARG A 688 -1.81 8.71 -17.29
C ARG A 688 -0.78 8.35 -16.24
N TYR A 689 -0.92 8.92 -15.06
CA TYR A 689 -0.05 8.58 -13.94
C TYR A 689 -0.11 7.09 -13.58
N THR A 690 1.05 6.50 -13.34
CA THR A 690 1.22 5.27 -12.56
C THR A 690 1.46 5.64 -11.09
N GLU A 691 1.52 4.68 -10.15
CA GLU A 691 1.95 5.00 -8.78
C GLU A 691 3.37 5.59 -8.77
N ALA A 692 4.27 5.12 -9.63
CA ALA A 692 5.63 5.62 -9.76
C ALA A 692 5.69 7.08 -10.23
N THR A 693 5.00 7.39 -11.33
CA THR A 693 5.02 8.74 -11.90
C THR A 693 4.25 9.74 -11.05
N LEU A 694 3.20 9.29 -10.30
CA LEU A 694 2.53 10.15 -9.32
C LEU A 694 3.42 10.45 -8.11
N VAL A 695 4.20 9.47 -7.60
CA VAL A 695 5.19 9.73 -6.53
C VAL A 695 6.22 10.76 -7.01
N ARG A 696 6.71 10.61 -8.25
CA ARG A 696 7.65 11.56 -8.85
C ARG A 696 7.04 12.98 -8.93
N ALA A 697 5.82 13.09 -9.45
CA ALA A 697 5.13 14.38 -9.57
C ALA A 697 4.89 15.04 -8.21
N LEU A 698 4.53 14.26 -7.18
CA LEU A 698 4.40 14.78 -5.81
C LEU A 698 5.73 15.31 -5.28
N GLU A 699 6.83 14.57 -5.48
CA GLU A 699 8.17 14.96 -5.05
C GLU A 699 8.66 16.22 -5.77
N GLU A 700 8.55 16.26 -7.11
CA GLU A 700 8.97 17.40 -7.96
C GLU A 700 8.22 18.69 -7.59
N ASN A 701 6.95 18.58 -7.20
CA ASN A 701 6.14 19.70 -6.75
C ASN A 701 6.27 19.99 -5.24
N GLY A 702 7.14 19.31 -4.49
CA GLY A 702 7.34 19.53 -3.06
C GLY A 702 6.17 19.04 -2.18
N ILE A 703 5.25 18.23 -2.71
CA ILE A 703 4.03 17.77 -2.04
C ILE A 703 4.28 16.45 -1.31
N GLY A 704 4.05 16.47 -0.01
CA GLY A 704 4.32 15.31 0.84
C GLY A 704 5.79 15.17 1.21
N ARG A 705 6.11 14.09 1.94
CA ARG A 705 7.45 13.75 2.42
C ARG A 705 7.58 12.22 2.46
N PRO A 706 8.77 11.66 2.67
CA PRO A 706 9.01 10.21 2.70
C PRO A 706 7.99 9.39 3.47
N SER A 707 7.49 9.90 4.60
CA SER A 707 6.47 9.23 5.41
C SER A 707 5.06 9.22 4.81
N THR A 708 4.77 10.06 3.80
CA THR A 708 3.39 10.34 3.34
C THR A 708 3.05 9.90 1.92
N TYR A 709 4.01 9.67 1.03
CA TYR A 709 3.72 9.28 -0.36
C TYR A 709 2.82 8.03 -0.46
N ALA A 710 3.22 6.93 0.19
CA ALA A 710 2.46 5.69 0.16
C ALA A 710 1.07 5.81 0.84
N PRO A 711 0.91 6.47 2.01
CA PRO A 711 -0.39 6.81 2.58
C PRO A 711 -1.30 7.62 1.66
N ILE A 712 -0.79 8.65 0.98
CA ILE A 712 -1.56 9.50 0.06
C ILE A 712 -2.16 8.65 -1.06
N ILE A 713 -1.32 7.92 -1.80
CA ILE A 713 -1.73 7.07 -2.92
C ILE A 713 -2.71 5.98 -2.47
N SER A 714 -2.46 5.37 -1.32
CA SER A 714 -3.39 4.38 -0.77
C SER A 714 -4.73 5.00 -0.39
N THR A 715 -4.74 6.22 0.15
CA THR A 715 -5.96 6.89 0.62
C THR A 715 -6.87 7.30 -0.53
N ILE A 716 -6.34 7.90 -1.59
CA ILE A 716 -7.14 8.33 -2.75
C ILE A 716 -7.80 7.14 -3.45
N GLN A 717 -7.13 5.98 -3.50
CA GLN A 717 -7.70 4.73 -4.01
C GLN A 717 -8.74 4.11 -3.05
N GLN A 718 -8.46 4.07 -1.74
CA GLN A 718 -9.38 3.52 -0.73
C GLN A 718 -10.67 4.35 -0.59
N ARG A 719 -10.60 5.65 -0.82
CA ARG A 719 -11.76 6.56 -0.83
C ARG A 719 -12.55 6.46 -2.13
N GLY A 720 -11.99 5.82 -3.15
CA GLY A 720 -12.62 5.66 -4.45
C GLY A 720 -12.65 6.93 -5.29
N TYR A 721 -11.71 7.85 -5.07
CA TYR A 721 -11.51 9.04 -5.94
C TYR A 721 -10.71 8.69 -7.17
N VAL A 722 -9.82 7.72 -7.04
CA VAL A 722 -8.95 7.20 -8.09
C VAL A 722 -9.02 5.68 -8.07
N GLU A 723 -9.08 5.07 -9.24
CA GLU A 723 -8.96 3.63 -9.39
C GLU A 723 -7.73 3.27 -10.23
N ARG A 724 -7.18 2.08 -9.94
CA ARG A 724 -6.04 1.55 -10.67
C ARG A 724 -6.50 0.49 -11.67
N ARG A 725 -6.26 0.74 -12.96
CA ARG A 725 -6.46 -0.21 -14.06
C ARG A 725 -5.12 -0.39 -14.77
N GLU A 726 -4.67 -1.60 -15.00
CA GLU A 726 -3.43 -1.92 -15.75
C GLU A 726 -2.20 -1.06 -15.34
N LYS A 727 -1.97 -0.95 -14.03
CA LYS A 727 -0.94 -0.09 -13.40
C LYS A 727 -1.18 1.44 -13.52
N ARG A 728 -2.11 1.92 -14.34
CA ARG A 728 -2.41 3.35 -14.52
C ARG A 728 -3.54 3.80 -13.57
N LEU A 729 -3.50 5.06 -13.18
CA LEU A 729 -4.44 5.70 -12.27
C LEU A 729 -5.47 6.50 -13.06
N PHE A 730 -6.74 6.20 -12.83
CA PHE A 730 -7.87 6.87 -13.46
C PHE A 730 -8.71 7.58 -12.40
N PRO A 731 -9.10 8.85 -12.59
CA PRO A 731 -10.06 9.47 -11.71
C PRO A 731 -11.43 8.80 -11.89
N THR A 732 -12.20 8.71 -10.82
CA THR A 732 -13.60 8.26 -10.87
C THR A 732 -14.53 9.47 -10.97
N ASP A 733 -15.82 9.25 -11.29
CA ASP A 733 -16.83 10.32 -11.29
C ASP A 733 -16.87 11.03 -9.94
N LEU A 734 -16.75 10.27 -8.84
CA LEU A 734 -16.64 10.84 -7.51
C LEU A 734 -15.35 11.68 -7.35
N GLY A 735 -14.25 11.26 -7.96
CA GLY A 735 -12.99 12.01 -7.97
C GLY A 735 -13.14 13.35 -8.67
N PHE A 736 -13.76 13.40 -9.84
CA PHE A 736 -14.06 14.64 -10.56
C PHE A 736 -14.94 15.57 -9.72
N VAL A 737 -16.10 15.09 -9.24
CA VAL A 737 -17.05 15.90 -8.47
C VAL A 737 -16.43 16.48 -7.21
N VAL A 738 -15.70 15.65 -6.44
CA VAL A 738 -15.05 16.12 -5.21
C VAL A 738 -13.93 17.11 -5.53
N ASN A 739 -13.14 16.86 -6.58
CA ASN A 739 -12.12 17.79 -7.02
C ASN A 739 -12.72 19.16 -7.40
N ASP A 740 -13.74 19.18 -8.21
CA ASP A 740 -14.35 20.42 -8.73
C ASP A 740 -14.97 21.27 -7.62
N LEU A 741 -15.68 20.63 -6.69
CA LEU A 741 -16.19 21.31 -5.51
C LEU A 741 -15.06 21.92 -4.65
N LEU A 742 -13.98 21.18 -4.47
CA LEU A 742 -12.85 21.65 -3.68
C LEU A 742 -12.09 22.77 -4.40
N VAL A 743 -11.86 22.68 -5.71
CA VAL A 743 -11.22 23.73 -6.52
C VAL A 743 -12.06 25.01 -6.50
N LYS A 744 -13.39 24.88 -6.60
CA LYS A 744 -14.31 26.02 -6.61
C LYS A 744 -14.39 26.76 -5.26
N HIS A 745 -14.44 26.02 -4.15
CA HIS A 745 -14.71 26.58 -2.83
C HIS A 745 -13.48 26.74 -1.92
N PHE A 746 -12.38 26.03 -2.22
CA PHE A 746 -11.14 26.05 -1.45
C PHE A 746 -9.92 26.09 -2.38
N PRO A 747 -9.85 27.05 -3.33
CA PRO A 747 -8.78 27.08 -4.33
C PRO A 747 -7.39 27.08 -3.72
N ASP A 748 -7.19 27.89 -2.67
CA ASP A 748 -5.90 28.02 -1.99
C ASP A 748 -5.49 26.72 -1.27
N ILE A 749 -6.44 26.03 -0.63
CA ILE A 749 -6.15 24.85 0.21
C ILE A 749 -5.69 23.64 -0.63
N ILE A 750 -6.17 23.56 -1.87
CA ILE A 750 -5.82 22.48 -2.82
C ILE A 750 -4.88 22.96 -3.92
N ASP A 751 -4.30 24.16 -3.75
CA ASP A 751 -3.24 24.64 -4.62
C ASP A 751 -1.94 23.85 -4.38
N VAL A 752 -1.26 23.53 -5.49
CA VAL A 752 0.01 22.79 -5.48
C VAL A 752 1.10 23.57 -4.78
N GLY A 753 1.25 24.86 -5.14
CA GLY A 753 2.26 25.76 -4.59
C GLY A 753 2.04 26.03 -3.11
N PHE A 754 0.80 26.31 -2.70
CA PHE A 754 0.45 26.50 -1.30
C PHE A 754 0.75 25.25 -0.45
N THR A 755 0.42 24.05 -0.97
CA THR A 755 0.70 22.81 -0.26
C THR A 755 2.20 22.57 -0.10
N ALA A 756 3.01 22.89 -1.14
CA ALA A 756 4.47 22.81 -1.06
C ALA A 756 5.04 23.79 -0.03
N GLN A 757 4.61 25.06 -0.05
CA GLN A 757 5.02 26.08 0.95
C GLN A 757 4.69 25.63 2.38
N MET A 758 3.53 25.02 2.59
CA MET A 758 3.16 24.51 3.91
C MET A 758 4.07 23.35 4.37
N GLU A 759 4.52 22.48 3.46
CA GLU A 759 5.50 21.44 3.79
C GLU A 759 6.89 22.07 4.10
N GLU A 760 7.28 23.16 3.42
CA GLU A 760 8.49 23.92 3.74
C GLU A 760 8.41 24.61 5.11
N HIS A 761 7.26 25.20 5.48
CA HIS A 761 7.03 25.71 6.83
C HIS A 761 7.16 24.62 7.90
N LEU A 762 6.64 23.44 7.65
CA LEU A 762 6.78 22.31 8.56
C LEU A 762 8.24 21.84 8.71
N ASP A 763 9.04 21.94 7.66
CA ASP A 763 10.46 21.62 7.74
C ASP A 763 11.22 22.70 8.53
N ARG A 764 10.94 23.98 8.28
CA ARG A 764 11.53 25.11 9.06
C ARG A 764 11.16 25.06 10.55
N ILE A 765 9.95 24.59 10.89
CA ILE A 765 9.61 24.33 12.30
C ILE A 765 10.47 23.20 12.85
N ALA A 766 10.72 22.12 12.08
CA ALA A 766 11.54 21.00 12.49
C ALA A 766 13.01 21.40 12.69
N ASP A 767 13.49 22.39 11.94
CA ASP A 767 14.86 22.95 12.03
C ASP A 767 14.99 24.05 13.11
N GLY A 768 13.88 24.38 13.81
CA GLY A 768 13.85 25.43 14.86
C GLY A 768 13.85 26.86 14.32
N GLU A 769 13.71 27.06 13.02
CA GLU A 769 13.74 28.37 12.37
C GLU A 769 12.40 29.11 12.45
N GLU A 770 11.30 28.42 12.66
CA GLU A 770 9.96 28.99 12.65
C GLU A 770 9.07 28.45 13.79
N ALA A 771 8.33 29.36 14.47
CA ALA A 771 7.40 28.97 15.51
C ALA A 771 6.09 28.43 14.93
N TRP A 772 5.57 27.35 15.49
CA TRP A 772 4.43 26.61 14.94
C TRP A 772 3.07 27.32 15.04
N VAL A 773 2.81 28.11 16.11
CA VAL A 773 1.53 28.80 16.32
C VAL A 773 1.27 29.89 15.27
N PRO A 774 2.24 30.77 14.93
CA PRO A 774 2.07 31.73 13.83
C PRO A 774 1.77 31.08 12.48
N VAL A 775 2.37 29.91 12.16
CA VAL A 775 2.10 29.16 10.93
C VAL A 775 0.64 28.72 10.90
N LEU A 776 0.13 28.16 12.00
CA LEU A 776 -1.27 27.74 12.09
C LEU A 776 -2.23 28.93 12.00
N ARG A 777 -1.89 30.08 12.56
CA ARG A 777 -2.73 31.28 12.51
C ARG A 777 -2.84 31.82 11.10
N ARG A 778 -1.70 31.95 10.38
CA ARG A 778 -1.68 32.37 8.95
C ARG A 778 -2.48 31.44 8.06
N PHE A 779 -2.52 30.15 8.39
CA PHE A 779 -3.34 29.18 7.68
C PHE A 779 -4.82 29.31 8.05
N TRP A 780 -5.14 29.45 9.34
CA TRP A 780 -6.51 29.36 9.85
C TRP A 780 -7.41 30.52 9.43
N GLU A 781 -6.90 31.74 9.46
CA GLU A 781 -7.68 32.95 9.17
C GLU A 781 -8.31 32.91 7.76
N PRO A 782 -7.56 32.74 6.66
CA PRO A 782 -8.16 32.66 5.33
C PRO A 782 -8.99 31.37 5.16
N PHE A 783 -8.58 30.25 5.78
CA PHE A 783 -9.33 29.01 5.72
C PHE A 783 -10.70 29.11 6.39
N ALA A 784 -10.80 29.76 7.55
CA ALA A 784 -12.08 29.97 8.24
C ALA A 784 -13.05 30.83 7.41
N HIS A 785 -12.53 31.82 6.70
CA HIS A 785 -13.33 32.64 5.77
C HIS A 785 -13.85 31.83 4.58
N SER A 786 -13.00 31.08 3.90
CA SER A 786 -13.38 30.20 2.79
C SER A 786 -14.38 29.12 3.25
N LEU A 787 -14.22 28.61 4.48
CA LEU A 787 -15.14 27.65 5.07
C LEU A 787 -16.55 28.21 5.24
N ALA A 788 -16.67 29.44 5.80
CA ALA A 788 -17.94 30.11 5.98
C ALA A 788 -18.65 30.37 4.63
N GLN A 789 -17.89 30.79 3.62
CA GLN A 789 -18.43 30.97 2.26
C GLN A 789 -18.89 29.63 1.67
N ALA A 790 -18.12 28.56 1.85
CA ALA A 790 -18.47 27.23 1.35
C ALA A 790 -19.70 26.62 2.06
N GLU A 791 -19.85 26.85 3.38
CA GLU A 791 -21.05 26.43 4.13
C GLU A 791 -22.33 27.07 3.59
N ALA A 792 -22.27 28.36 3.19
CA ALA A 792 -23.39 29.09 2.62
C ALA A 792 -23.65 28.78 1.15
N GLY A 793 -22.60 28.65 0.33
CA GLY A 793 -22.70 28.63 -1.13
C GLY A 793 -22.44 27.27 -1.82
N MET A 794 -21.98 26.25 -1.11
CA MET A 794 -21.65 24.98 -1.74
C MET A 794 -22.92 24.25 -2.23
N GLU A 795 -22.96 23.92 -3.51
CA GLU A 795 -24.05 23.23 -4.19
C GLU A 795 -24.21 21.78 -3.72
N GLN A 796 -25.45 21.27 -3.78
CA GLN A 796 -25.70 19.85 -3.59
C GLN A 796 -25.52 19.14 -4.93
N VAL A 797 -24.46 18.38 -5.08
CA VAL A 797 -24.19 17.58 -6.28
C VAL A 797 -24.60 16.13 -5.97
N GLN A 798 -25.63 15.63 -6.63
CA GLN A 798 -25.85 14.20 -6.66
C GLN A 798 -24.81 13.60 -7.64
N VAL A 799 -23.96 12.73 -7.14
CA VAL A 799 -23.16 11.86 -8.02
C VAL A 799 -24.18 10.94 -8.65
N ASP A 800 -24.53 11.23 -9.89
CA ASP A 800 -25.66 10.65 -10.57
C ASP A 800 -25.55 9.13 -10.65
N ASN A 801 -26.67 8.52 -10.32
CA ASN A 801 -26.89 7.12 -10.56
C ASN A 801 -27.02 6.97 -12.08
N GLU A 802 -25.93 6.75 -12.81
CA GLU A 802 -26.00 6.50 -14.26
C GLU A 802 -27.04 5.41 -14.54
N PRO A 803 -28.05 5.68 -15.36
CA PRO A 803 -29.00 4.66 -15.73
C PRO A 803 -28.29 3.53 -16.48
N THR A 804 -28.64 2.30 -16.16
CA THR A 804 -28.10 1.12 -16.87
C THR A 804 -28.83 0.88 -18.21
N GLY A 805 -29.90 1.58 -18.48
CA GLY A 805 -30.84 1.28 -19.57
C GLY A 805 -31.81 0.12 -19.27
N GLU A 806 -31.63 -0.58 -18.14
CA GLU A 806 -32.51 -1.69 -17.72
C GLU A 806 -33.56 -1.23 -16.70
N LEU A 807 -34.71 -1.85 -16.72
CA LEU A 807 -35.75 -1.68 -15.71
C LEU A 807 -35.63 -2.71 -14.58
N CYS A 808 -36.12 -2.33 -13.42
CA CYS A 808 -36.08 -3.20 -12.23
C CYS A 808 -37.16 -4.29 -12.34
N GLU A 809 -36.80 -5.55 -12.31
CA GLU A 809 -37.70 -6.72 -12.36
C GLU A 809 -38.71 -6.79 -11.21
N ARG A 810 -38.62 -5.92 -10.19
CA ARG A 810 -39.50 -5.91 -9.01
C ARG A 810 -40.48 -4.75 -8.96
N CYS A 811 -40.19 -3.65 -9.66
CA CYS A 811 -40.99 -2.43 -9.54
C CYS A 811 -40.91 -1.50 -10.77
N ASP A 812 -40.35 -1.98 -11.87
CA ASP A 812 -40.25 -1.32 -13.19
C ASP A 812 -39.58 0.07 -13.20
N HIS A 813 -38.98 0.48 -12.09
CA HIS A 813 -38.17 1.71 -12.05
C HIS A 813 -36.80 1.47 -12.68
N PRO A 814 -36.16 2.50 -13.27
CA PRO A 814 -34.84 2.35 -13.87
C PRO A 814 -33.83 1.76 -12.90
N LEU A 815 -33.01 0.83 -13.39
CA LEU A 815 -31.83 0.38 -12.69
C LEU A 815 -30.66 1.36 -12.92
N VAL A 816 -29.91 1.65 -11.86
CA VAL A 816 -28.83 2.64 -11.86
C VAL A 816 -27.56 2.06 -11.25
N PHE A 817 -26.42 2.50 -11.74
CA PHE A 817 -25.16 2.16 -11.11
C PHE A 817 -25.01 2.90 -9.78
N LYS A 818 -24.71 2.18 -8.71
CA LYS A 818 -24.39 2.73 -7.38
C LYS A 818 -23.04 2.22 -6.89
N HIS A 819 -22.36 3.03 -6.10
CA HIS A 819 -21.14 2.65 -5.43
C HIS A 819 -21.41 2.15 -4.02
N GLY A 820 -20.99 0.91 -3.71
CA GLY A 820 -21.10 0.29 -2.39
C GLY A 820 -19.73 0.04 -1.74
N ARG A 821 -19.78 -0.58 -0.55
CA ARG A 821 -18.56 -0.94 0.20
C ARG A 821 -17.60 -1.87 -0.59
N PHE A 822 -18.13 -2.62 -1.54
CA PHE A 822 -17.39 -3.63 -2.30
C PHE A 822 -17.19 -3.23 -3.79
N GLY A 823 -17.40 -1.96 -4.14
CA GLY A 823 -17.29 -1.45 -5.50
C GLY A 823 -18.62 -1.05 -6.10
N ARG A 824 -18.61 -0.81 -7.41
CA ARG A 824 -19.78 -0.41 -8.21
C ARG A 824 -20.76 -1.60 -8.33
N PHE A 825 -22.07 -1.35 -8.19
CA PHE A 825 -23.13 -2.34 -8.34
C PHE A 825 -24.37 -1.68 -8.95
N ILE A 826 -25.26 -2.49 -9.50
CA ILE A 826 -26.53 -2.03 -10.05
C ILE A 826 -27.59 -2.08 -8.95
N ALA A 827 -28.38 -1.03 -8.80
CA ALA A 827 -29.48 -0.95 -7.84
C ALA A 827 -30.71 -0.28 -8.47
N CYS A 828 -31.88 -0.57 -7.93
CA CYS A 828 -33.10 0.13 -8.32
C CYS A 828 -33.04 1.59 -7.87
N SER A 829 -33.46 2.52 -8.75
CA SER A 829 -33.55 3.96 -8.45
C SER A 829 -34.59 4.26 -7.35
N ASN A 830 -35.59 3.41 -7.18
CA ASN A 830 -36.64 3.55 -6.17
C ASN A 830 -36.23 3.08 -4.76
N PHE A 831 -34.94 3.08 -4.46
CA PHE A 831 -34.46 2.83 -3.10
C PHE A 831 -34.82 4.03 -2.19
N PRO A 832 -35.34 3.84 -0.96
CA PRO A 832 -35.36 2.60 -0.14
C PRO A 832 -36.62 1.72 -0.30
N THR A 833 -37.59 2.12 -1.12
CA THR A 833 -38.83 1.39 -1.30
C THR A 833 -38.57 0.04 -1.98
N CYS A 834 -37.82 0.04 -3.06
CA CYS A 834 -37.27 -1.16 -3.69
C CYS A 834 -35.79 -1.34 -3.38
N ARG A 835 -35.44 -2.53 -2.86
CA ARG A 835 -34.06 -2.87 -2.48
C ARG A 835 -33.41 -3.84 -3.46
N ASN A 836 -33.88 -3.86 -4.71
CA ASN A 836 -33.30 -4.72 -5.74
C ASN A 836 -31.86 -4.27 -6.05
N THR A 837 -30.92 -5.20 -6.02
CA THR A 837 -29.50 -4.93 -6.35
C THR A 837 -28.93 -6.10 -7.14
N LYS A 838 -28.16 -5.78 -8.19
CA LYS A 838 -27.44 -6.75 -9.02
C LYS A 838 -25.94 -6.44 -9.00
N PRO A 839 -25.04 -7.43 -8.97
CA PRO A 839 -23.61 -7.19 -9.19
C PRO A 839 -23.37 -6.82 -10.65
N ILE A 840 -22.38 -5.98 -10.93
CA ILE A 840 -21.89 -5.75 -12.28
C ILE A 840 -21.09 -6.99 -12.68
N LEU A 841 -21.51 -7.68 -13.72
CA LEU A 841 -20.87 -8.88 -14.24
C LEU A 841 -20.10 -8.52 -15.52
N VAL A 842 -18.79 -8.65 -15.48
CA VAL A 842 -17.94 -8.53 -16.67
C VAL A 842 -18.03 -9.86 -17.43
N LYS A 843 -18.65 -9.82 -18.60
CA LYS A 843 -18.82 -10.98 -19.48
C LYS A 843 -17.48 -11.32 -20.15
N VAL A 844 -17.17 -12.62 -20.24
CA VAL A 844 -15.90 -13.11 -20.82
C VAL A 844 -16.08 -13.50 -22.30
N GLY A 845 -17.31 -13.50 -22.80
CA GLY A 845 -17.62 -13.90 -24.17
C GLY A 845 -17.50 -15.41 -24.42
N VAL A 846 -17.58 -16.22 -23.36
CA VAL A 846 -17.39 -17.68 -23.43
C VAL A 846 -18.58 -18.38 -22.78
N ALA A 847 -19.15 -19.38 -23.45
CA ALA A 847 -20.27 -20.17 -22.93
C ALA A 847 -19.82 -21.14 -21.83
N CYS A 848 -20.68 -21.33 -20.84
CA CYS A 848 -20.46 -22.28 -19.76
C CYS A 848 -20.54 -23.72 -20.28
N PRO A 849 -19.56 -24.57 -20.02
CA PRO A 849 -19.56 -25.97 -20.50
C PRO A 849 -20.60 -26.85 -19.84
N GLN A 850 -21.28 -26.40 -18.77
CA GLN A 850 -22.30 -27.17 -18.05
C GLN A 850 -23.73 -26.77 -18.41
N CYS A 851 -23.99 -25.50 -18.68
CA CYS A 851 -25.37 -25.02 -18.88
C CYS A 851 -25.53 -24.04 -20.06
N SER A 852 -24.47 -23.85 -20.86
CA SER A 852 -24.41 -22.91 -21.99
C SER A 852 -24.66 -21.43 -21.62
N GLY A 853 -24.85 -21.12 -20.35
CA GLY A 853 -24.93 -19.72 -19.86
C GLY A 853 -23.55 -19.05 -19.98
N GLU A 854 -23.51 -17.74 -20.03
CA GLU A 854 -22.28 -16.97 -20.22
C GLU A 854 -21.34 -17.05 -19.00
N LEU A 855 -20.04 -17.12 -19.20
CA LEU A 855 -19.05 -17.02 -18.13
C LEU A 855 -18.74 -15.56 -17.83
N VAL A 856 -18.62 -15.24 -16.54
CA VAL A 856 -18.41 -13.88 -16.04
C VAL A 856 -17.30 -13.83 -15.01
N GLU A 857 -16.62 -12.69 -14.92
CA GLU A 857 -15.66 -12.43 -13.87
C GLU A 857 -16.33 -12.26 -12.52
N ARG A 858 -15.81 -12.91 -11.50
CA ARG A 858 -16.27 -12.80 -10.13
C ARG A 858 -15.09 -12.64 -9.18
N LYS A 859 -15.30 -11.98 -8.04
CA LYS A 859 -14.28 -11.83 -6.99
C LYS A 859 -14.69 -12.57 -5.73
N THR A 860 -13.76 -13.30 -5.14
CA THR A 860 -13.94 -13.94 -3.83
C THR A 860 -14.02 -12.88 -2.72
N ARG A 861 -14.42 -13.28 -1.49
CA ARG A 861 -14.37 -12.41 -0.29
C ARG A 861 -12.95 -11.87 0.03
N ARG A 862 -11.91 -12.51 -0.49
CA ARG A 862 -10.51 -12.08 -0.37
C ARG A 862 -10.01 -11.29 -1.59
N ASN A 863 -10.94 -10.76 -2.40
CA ASN A 863 -10.66 -9.98 -3.62
C ASN A 863 -9.82 -10.72 -4.70
N ARG A 864 -9.85 -12.06 -4.72
CA ARG A 864 -9.21 -12.85 -5.79
C ARG A 864 -10.20 -13.04 -6.95
N LEU A 865 -9.75 -12.77 -8.17
CA LEU A 865 -10.52 -12.96 -9.39
C LEU A 865 -10.70 -14.47 -9.68
N PHE A 866 -11.88 -14.86 -10.14
CA PHE A 866 -12.20 -16.17 -10.71
C PHE A 866 -13.32 -16.01 -11.74
N TYR A 867 -13.51 -16.99 -12.58
CA TYR A 867 -14.54 -16.99 -13.62
C TYR A 867 -15.64 -17.95 -13.22
N GLY A 868 -16.90 -17.54 -13.29
CA GLY A 868 -18.03 -18.37 -12.90
C GLY A 868 -19.21 -18.20 -13.84
N CYS A 869 -20.15 -19.14 -13.83
CA CYS A 869 -21.35 -19.05 -14.66
C CYS A 869 -22.28 -17.93 -14.18
N VAL A 870 -22.90 -17.23 -15.14
CA VAL A 870 -23.93 -16.21 -14.88
C VAL A 870 -25.13 -16.81 -14.14
N ASN A 871 -25.48 -18.05 -14.40
CA ASN A 871 -26.62 -18.75 -13.83
C ASN A 871 -26.42 -19.26 -12.39
N TYR A 872 -25.33 -18.87 -11.71
CA TYR A 872 -25.16 -19.21 -10.29
C TYR A 872 -26.32 -18.64 -9.45
N PRO A 873 -26.94 -19.38 -8.52
CA PRO A 873 -26.55 -20.71 -8.00
C PRO A 873 -27.10 -21.92 -8.74
N LYS A 874 -27.87 -21.77 -9.81
CA LYS A 874 -28.41 -22.91 -10.59
C LYS A 874 -27.31 -23.71 -11.31
N CYS A 875 -26.21 -23.06 -11.69
CA CYS A 875 -24.99 -23.66 -12.23
C CYS A 875 -23.79 -23.19 -11.41
N ASP A 876 -22.99 -24.13 -10.89
CA ASP A 876 -21.87 -23.87 -10.00
C ASP A 876 -20.50 -23.89 -10.70
N PHE A 877 -20.49 -23.95 -12.04
CA PHE A 877 -19.27 -23.96 -12.81
C PHE A 877 -18.37 -22.78 -12.46
N SER A 878 -17.10 -23.03 -12.18
CA SER A 878 -16.10 -22.00 -11.91
C SER A 878 -14.70 -22.40 -12.36
N SER A 879 -13.91 -21.43 -12.81
CA SER A 879 -12.50 -21.58 -13.18
C SER A 879 -11.64 -20.49 -12.53
N TRP A 880 -10.45 -20.84 -12.11
CA TRP A 880 -9.45 -19.89 -11.61
C TRP A 880 -8.59 -19.26 -12.70
N THR A 881 -8.60 -19.85 -13.89
CA THR A 881 -7.87 -19.42 -15.08
C THR A 881 -8.86 -18.86 -16.10
N ARG A 882 -8.45 -17.83 -16.86
CA ARG A 882 -9.31 -17.15 -17.85
C ARG A 882 -9.79 -18.12 -18.90
N PRO A 883 -11.11 -18.29 -19.11
CA PRO A 883 -11.65 -19.04 -20.22
C PRO A 883 -11.35 -18.35 -21.55
N LEU A 884 -11.08 -19.14 -22.59
CA LEU A 884 -10.81 -18.64 -23.93
C LEU A 884 -11.97 -18.95 -24.88
N PRO A 885 -12.28 -18.08 -25.84
CA PRO A 885 -13.39 -18.29 -26.78
C PRO A 885 -13.11 -19.42 -27.75
N THR A 886 -11.85 -19.76 -27.99
CA THR A 886 -11.45 -20.82 -28.91
C THR A 886 -11.67 -22.21 -28.29
N PRO A 887 -12.41 -23.13 -28.91
CA PRO A 887 -12.59 -24.48 -28.39
C PRO A 887 -11.31 -25.32 -28.56
N CYS A 888 -11.16 -26.34 -27.76
CA CYS A 888 -10.06 -27.28 -27.87
C CYS A 888 -10.07 -28.03 -29.23
N PRO A 889 -8.98 -27.97 -29.99
CA PRO A 889 -8.90 -28.64 -31.30
C PRO A 889 -8.99 -30.15 -31.24
N GLN A 890 -8.72 -30.77 -30.08
CA GLN A 890 -8.76 -32.24 -29.92
C GLN A 890 -10.13 -32.75 -29.49
N CYS A 891 -10.91 -32.00 -28.69
CA CYS A 891 -12.15 -32.54 -28.12
C CYS A 891 -13.31 -31.53 -28.11
N GLY A 892 -13.16 -30.34 -28.67
CA GLY A 892 -14.16 -29.29 -28.65
C GLY A 892 -14.44 -28.66 -27.24
N GLY A 893 -13.69 -29.12 -26.21
CA GLY A 893 -13.90 -28.63 -24.83
C GLY A 893 -13.36 -27.23 -24.59
N LEU A 894 -13.76 -26.60 -23.46
CA LEU A 894 -13.32 -25.26 -23.08
C LEU A 894 -11.81 -25.20 -22.80
N LEU A 895 -11.15 -24.25 -23.44
CA LEU A 895 -9.75 -23.91 -23.15
C LEU A 895 -9.67 -22.83 -22.06
N THR A 896 -8.68 -22.93 -21.20
CA THR A 896 -8.36 -21.91 -20.20
C THR A 896 -6.88 -21.53 -20.28
N ALA A 897 -6.54 -20.25 -20.12
CA ALA A 897 -5.17 -19.75 -20.20
C ALA A 897 -4.31 -20.38 -19.07
N ALA A 898 -3.33 -21.21 -19.43
CA ALA A 898 -2.40 -21.82 -18.50
C ALA A 898 -1.17 -20.93 -18.25
N THR A 899 -0.64 -20.34 -19.34
CA THR A 899 0.42 -19.32 -19.33
C THR A 899 0.03 -18.17 -20.27
N LYS A 900 0.89 -17.19 -20.46
CA LYS A 900 0.67 -16.13 -21.47
C LYS A 900 0.62 -16.65 -22.91
N THR A 901 1.26 -17.78 -23.19
CA THR A 901 1.44 -18.34 -24.52
C THR A 901 0.78 -19.71 -24.69
N THR A 902 0.22 -20.33 -23.63
CA THR A 902 -0.38 -21.66 -23.70
C THR A 902 -1.74 -21.74 -23.02
N ALA A 903 -2.66 -22.46 -23.65
CA ALA A 903 -3.97 -22.80 -23.11
C ALA A 903 -4.03 -24.28 -22.73
N LYS A 904 -4.84 -24.63 -21.73
CA LYS A 904 -5.10 -25.99 -21.32
C LYS A 904 -6.58 -26.31 -21.40
N CYS A 905 -6.92 -27.42 -22.01
CA CYS A 905 -8.30 -27.88 -22.08
C CYS A 905 -8.75 -28.46 -20.73
N ILE A 906 -9.92 -28.02 -20.23
CA ILE A 906 -10.49 -28.52 -18.97
C ILE A 906 -11.05 -29.94 -19.11
N ARG A 907 -11.38 -30.42 -20.33
CA ARG A 907 -11.98 -31.72 -20.61
C ARG A 907 -10.95 -32.82 -20.87
N CYS A 908 -10.02 -32.60 -21.80
CA CYS A 908 -9.03 -33.62 -22.19
C CYS A 908 -7.62 -33.36 -21.63
N GLY A 909 -7.38 -32.17 -21.03
CA GLY A 909 -6.06 -31.83 -20.49
C GLY A 909 -5.01 -31.39 -21.52
N ALA A 910 -5.32 -31.42 -22.82
CA ALA A 910 -4.42 -31.00 -23.89
C ALA A 910 -3.94 -29.56 -23.72
N VAL A 911 -2.67 -29.32 -24.00
CA VAL A 911 -2.05 -28.01 -23.96
C VAL A 911 -1.81 -27.55 -25.41
N THR A 912 -2.34 -26.38 -25.75
CA THR A 912 -2.23 -25.77 -27.08
C THR A 912 -1.62 -24.39 -26.98
N PRO A 913 -0.84 -23.94 -27.98
CA PRO A 913 -0.39 -22.56 -28.03
C PRO A 913 -1.57 -21.59 -28.18
N ILE A 914 -1.45 -20.39 -27.63
CA ILE A 914 -2.40 -19.28 -27.79
C ILE A 914 -1.82 -18.33 -28.83
N ALA A 915 -2.61 -17.94 -29.85
CA ALA A 915 -2.23 -16.85 -30.74
C ALA A 915 -2.16 -15.53 -29.94
N GLU A 916 -1.21 -14.66 -30.22
CA GLU A 916 -0.95 -13.44 -29.45
C GLU A 916 -2.15 -12.50 -29.33
N GLU A 917 -3.07 -12.49 -30.28
CA GLU A 917 -4.31 -11.68 -30.25
C GLU A 917 -5.35 -12.15 -29.20
N ALA A 918 -5.28 -13.37 -28.68
CA ALA A 918 -6.25 -13.92 -27.72
C ALA A 918 -5.78 -13.81 -26.24
N ALA A 919 -4.60 -13.28 -25.98
CA ALA A 919 -3.99 -13.24 -24.64
C ALA A 919 -4.23 -11.90 -23.89
N ASN A 920 -4.76 -10.86 -24.54
CA ASN A 920 -5.08 -9.55 -23.97
C ASN A 920 -6.50 -9.44 -23.41
#